data_876d01cc5f993d013961f40f40dff497
#
_entry.id   876d01cc5f993d013961f40f40dff497
#
_cell.length_a   1.000
_cell.length_b   1.000
_cell.length_c   1.000
_cell.angle_alpha   90.00
_cell.angle_beta   90.00
_cell.angle_gamma   90.00
#
_symmetry.space_group_name_H-M   'P 1'
#
loop_
_entity.id
_entity.type
_entity.pdbx_description
1 polymer ?
#
loop_
_entity_poly.entity_id
_entity_poly.type
_entity_poly.pdbx_seq_one_letter_code
_entity_poly.pdbx_strand_id
1 'polypeptide(L)'
;MKCTILHDTAGRLRVHLCCKRMTLRQADVLEYYLLAVDGVRSVKVYDRTRDAVVVYDAERERMIRALARFSFEKAEKLDLAPEHTSRTLNREFEDKLALTVMRRCASNLFLPAPVTSALAVIRSAKYIKEGLLALWHRKLSVAVLDATAVTVSMVRGDFATAGSVMFMLRLGEILEEWTHKKSVADLASAMSLRVENVWQQVDGTEVLTKVTDVKPGDRIVIRTGGMIPLDGRVVEGEAMVNQSSLTGESMPVAKRPGSPVYAGTVAEEGECVVCVEKVSGSGRYDRVVRMIEESEKLKSTAEDKASRMADRLVPYTLGGTAVTYLLTRDVTKMLAVLMVDFSCALKLAIPVAVLSAMRESSGHHISVKGGRFLEAVAKADTIVFDKTGTLTYATPKVAQIVPFGGHREADMLRLAACLEEHYPHSMANAVVEEAKRRGLTHEEYHSQVQYVVAHGISSMVENKKVIIGSAHFVFEDEGCHIPEGEQEKYDALPAAYSHLYLCIDGELAAVICIHDPLRREAKDAVKALHESGFTNVVMMTGDNRRTAESVAAEVGVDAVYAEVLPEDKAAFIRQEKEKGHTVIMVGDGVNDSPALSEADAGIAISTGAAIAREIADITVASEDLFELVTLRKLSEALMDRIHGSYRFIVAFNLSLIALGVAGVLPPAISALLHNTSTLGIGLKNMTDLLEEHEGA
;
A
#
# COMPACT_ATOMS: atom_id res chain seq x y z
N MET A 1 -25.33 -19.05 19.37
CA MET A 1 -24.51 -19.77 20.38
C MET A 1 -24.91 -19.33 21.78
N LYS A 2 -24.83 -20.22 22.82
CA LYS A 2 -25.08 -19.80 24.22
C LYS A 2 -23.83 -19.14 24.78
N CYS A 3 -23.97 -17.91 25.30
CA CYS A 3 -22.92 -17.17 25.99
C CYS A 3 -23.45 -16.49 27.24
N THR A 4 -22.57 -16.21 28.19
CA THR A 4 -22.87 -15.50 29.44
C THR A 4 -22.11 -14.17 29.43
N ILE A 5 -22.77 -13.07 29.68
CA ILE A 5 -22.13 -11.76 29.76
C ILE A 5 -21.39 -11.71 31.11
N LEU A 6 -20.08 -11.50 31.06
CA LEU A 6 -19.23 -11.36 32.24
C LEU A 6 -19.06 -9.91 32.68
N HIS A 7 -18.97 -9.01 31.70
CA HIS A 7 -18.80 -7.58 31.95
C HIS A 7 -19.41 -6.79 30.79
N ASP A 8 -20.13 -5.71 31.14
CA ASP A 8 -20.85 -4.87 30.19
C ASP A 8 -20.67 -3.41 30.59
N THR A 9 -20.03 -2.64 29.75
CA THR A 9 -19.85 -1.19 29.88
C THR A 9 -20.14 -0.53 28.53
N ALA A 10 -20.43 0.76 28.53
CA ALA A 10 -20.68 1.50 27.29
C ALA A 10 -19.51 1.30 26.32
N GLY A 11 -19.79 0.75 25.13
CA GLY A 11 -18.81 0.50 24.09
C GLY A 11 -17.92 -0.74 24.29
N ARG A 12 -18.08 -1.53 25.38
CA ARG A 12 -17.26 -2.72 25.65
C ARG A 12 -18.06 -3.84 26.29
N LEU A 13 -18.06 -5.01 25.65
CA LEU A 13 -18.75 -6.21 26.11
C LEU A 13 -17.73 -7.36 26.27
N ARG A 14 -17.73 -8.02 27.44
CA ARG A 14 -17.01 -9.28 27.67
C ARG A 14 -18.00 -10.41 27.88
N VAL A 15 -17.90 -11.45 27.08
CA VAL A 15 -18.78 -12.63 27.13
C VAL A 15 -17.97 -13.91 27.31
N HIS A 16 -18.53 -14.85 28.08
CA HIS A 16 -18.02 -16.21 28.22
C HIS A 16 -18.85 -17.13 27.32
N LEU A 17 -18.14 -17.93 26.53
CA LEU A 17 -18.73 -18.84 25.56
C LEU A 17 -18.96 -20.21 26.19
N CYS A 18 -20.21 -20.68 26.20
CA CYS A 18 -20.63 -21.94 26.84
C CYS A 18 -20.25 -23.17 25.95
N CYS A 19 -18.98 -23.29 25.55
CA CYS A 19 -18.44 -24.46 24.84
C CYS A 19 -17.50 -25.28 25.75
N LYS A 20 -17.40 -26.60 25.55
CA LYS A 20 -16.51 -27.46 26.37
C LYS A 20 -15.03 -27.17 26.16
N ARG A 21 -14.64 -26.97 24.91
CA ARG A 21 -13.28 -26.59 24.46
C ARG A 21 -13.42 -25.66 23.25
N MET A 22 -12.49 -24.78 23.09
CA MET A 22 -12.35 -23.92 21.90
C MET A 22 -10.99 -24.21 21.27
N THR A 23 -11.00 -24.51 19.98
CA THR A 23 -9.76 -24.66 19.20
C THR A 23 -9.23 -23.27 18.80
N LEU A 24 -7.96 -23.15 18.44
CA LEU A 24 -7.40 -21.89 17.94
C LEU A 24 -8.18 -21.41 16.71
N ARG A 25 -8.46 -22.30 15.76
CA ARG A 25 -9.27 -21.98 14.56
C ARG A 25 -10.66 -21.46 14.92
N GLN A 26 -11.33 -22.07 15.88
CA GLN A 26 -12.64 -21.58 16.35
C GLN A 26 -12.56 -20.20 17.00
N ALA A 27 -11.50 -19.92 17.75
CA ALA A 27 -11.30 -18.59 18.32
C ALA A 27 -11.06 -17.55 17.20
N ASP A 28 -10.28 -17.89 16.19
CA ASP A 28 -10.04 -17.01 15.05
C ASP A 28 -11.32 -16.77 14.23
N VAL A 29 -12.06 -17.82 13.90
CA VAL A 29 -13.33 -17.72 13.17
C VAL A 29 -14.34 -16.82 13.91
N LEU A 30 -14.40 -16.93 15.24
CA LEU A 30 -15.26 -16.05 16.04
C LEU A 30 -14.78 -14.59 16.05
N GLU A 31 -13.46 -14.38 16.13
CA GLU A 31 -12.85 -13.06 16.13
C GLU A 31 -13.10 -12.35 14.80
N TYR A 32 -12.84 -13.01 13.68
CA TYR A 32 -13.10 -12.46 12.34
C TYR A 32 -14.59 -12.24 12.07
N TYR A 33 -15.46 -13.14 12.53
CA TYR A 33 -16.90 -12.97 12.41
C TYR A 33 -17.40 -11.72 13.15
N LEU A 34 -16.90 -11.49 14.37
CA LEU A 34 -17.30 -10.32 15.17
C LEU A 34 -16.70 -9.02 14.62
N LEU A 35 -15.47 -9.05 14.10
CA LEU A 35 -14.84 -7.91 13.43
C LEU A 35 -15.58 -7.48 12.16
N ALA A 36 -16.25 -8.42 11.48
CA ALA A 36 -17.07 -8.12 10.29
C ALA A 36 -18.43 -7.48 10.63
N VAL A 37 -18.78 -7.33 11.92
CA VAL A 37 -20.03 -6.68 12.33
C VAL A 37 -19.85 -5.16 12.35
N ASP A 38 -20.71 -4.44 11.62
CA ASP A 38 -20.64 -2.97 11.56
C ASP A 38 -20.67 -2.33 12.95
N GLY A 39 -19.76 -1.38 13.18
CA GLY A 39 -19.61 -0.66 14.43
C GLY A 39 -18.77 -1.38 15.47
N VAL A 40 -18.10 -2.49 15.13
CA VAL A 40 -17.10 -3.13 15.98
C VAL A 40 -15.73 -2.51 15.70
N ARG A 41 -15.08 -1.97 16.74
CA ARG A 41 -13.71 -1.42 16.66
C ARG A 41 -12.65 -2.48 16.84
N SER A 42 -12.81 -3.34 17.84
CA SER A 42 -11.84 -4.41 18.09
C SER A 42 -12.49 -5.60 18.78
N VAL A 43 -11.92 -6.77 18.51
CA VAL A 43 -12.33 -8.03 19.15
C VAL A 43 -11.09 -8.75 19.63
N LYS A 44 -11.16 -9.37 20.81
CA LYS A 44 -10.14 -10.25 21.34
C LYS A 44 -10.77 -11.50 21.92
N VAL A 45 -10.51 -12.63 21.32
CA VAL A 45 -11.03 -13.93 21.78
C VAL A 45 -9.92 -14.72 22.49
N TYR A 46 -10.19 -15.20 23.69
CA TYR A 46 -9.26 -15.98 24.50
C TYR A 46 -9.67 -17.46 24.46
N ASP A 47 -8.94 -18.28 23.72
CA ASP A 47 -9.20 -19.72 23.52
C ASP A 47 -9.20 -20.50 24.83
N ARG A 48 -8.25 -20.21 25.73
CA ARG A 48 -8.11 -20.93 27.04
C ARG A 48 -9.25 -20.63 28.00
N THR A 49 -9.64 -19.38 28.15
CA THR A 49 -10.73 -18.96 29.06
C THR A 49 -12.09 -19.00 28.37
N ARG A 50 -12.12 -19.10 27.03
CA ARG A 50 -13.33 -19.10 26.22
C ARG A 50 -14.10 -17.79 26.35
N ASP A 51 -13.40 -16.69 26.56
CA ASP A 51 -13.99 -15.36 26.66
C ASP A 51 -13.75 -14.59 25.36
N ALA A 52 -14.71 -13.78 24.97
CA ALA A 52 -14.55 -12.78 23.92
C ALA A 52 -14.78 -11.39 24.50
N VAL A 53 -13.90 -10.46 24.18
CA VAL A 53 -14.00 -9.04 24.49
C VAL A 53 -14.22 -8.30 23.18
N VAL A 54 -15.34 -7.55 23.10
CA VAL A 54 -15.72 -6.77 21.93
C VAL A 54 -15.77 -5.31 22.34
N VAL A 55 -15.08 -4.45 21.60
CA VAL A 55 -15.13 -2.98 21.71
C VAL A 55 -15.90 -2.47 20.49
N TYR A 56 -16.93 -1.64 20.70
CA TYR A 56 -17.87 -1.26 19.64
C TYR A 56 -18.46 0.14 19.86
N ASP A 57 -18.85 0.77 18.74
CA ASP A 57 -19.57 2.06 18.73
C ASP A 57 -21.06 1.90 18.34
N ALA A 58 -21.48 0.67 18.05
CA ALA A 58 -22.85 0.37 17.65
C ALA A 58 -23.78 0.18 18.85
N GLU A 59 -25.09 0.03 18.59
CA GLU A 59 -26.03 -0.33 19.61
C GLU A 59 -25.72 -1.68 20.26
N ARG A 60 -25.73 -1.76 21.58
CA ARG A 60 -25.46 -2.98 22.37
C ARG A 60 -26.24 -4.20 21.87
N GLU A 61 -27.53 -3.99 21.55
CA GLU A 61 -28.42 -5.08 21.10
C GLU A 61 -27.98 -5.69 19.77
N ARG A 62 -27.31 -4.93 18.91
CA ARG A 62 -26.72 -5.43 17.65
C ARG A 62 -25.63 -6.45 17.94
N MET A 63 -24.76 -6.18 18.94
CA MET A 63 -23.71 -7.10 19.36
C MET A 63 -24.27 -8.38 19.96
N ILE A 64 -25.30 -8.28 20.80
CA ILE A 64 -25.96 -9.45 21.39
C ILE A 64 -26.63 -10.31 20.31
N ARG A 65 -27.26 -9.69 19.31
CA ARG A 65 -27.89 -10.40 18.18
C ARG A 65 -26.84 -11.10 17.32
N ALA A 66 -25.67 -10.45 17.05
CA ALA A 66 -24.57 -11.04 16.31
C ALA A 66 -24.02 -12.29 17.02
N LEU A 67 -23.74 -12.21 18.34
CA LEU A 67 -23.32 -13.33 19.16
C LEU A 67 -24.36 -14.47 19.22
N ALA A 68 -25.65 -14.13 19.31
CA ALA A 68 -26.73 -15.12 19.34
C ALA A 68 -26.88 -15.89 18.01
N ARG A 69 -26.66 -15.21 16.88
CA ARG A 69 -26.72 -15.81 15.52
C ARG A 69 -25.48 -16.61 15.16
N PHE A 70 -24.37 -16.45 15.85
CA PHE A 70 -23.13 -17.14 15.55
C PHE A 70 -23.24 -18.65 15.75
N SER A 71 -22.68 -19.41 14.80
CA SER A 71 -22.54 -20.87 14.85
C SER A 71 -21.21 -21.26 14.24
N PHE A 72 -20.38 -22.03 14.96
CA PHE A 72 -19.11 -22.51 14.46
C PHE A 72 -19.26 -23.31 13.16
N GLU A 73 -20.24 -24.21 13.06
CA GLU A 73 -20.48 -25.03 11.86
C GLU A 73 -20.80 -24.20 10.61
N LYS A 74 -21.54 -23.09 10.78
CA LYS A 74 -21.85 -22.19 9.68
C LYS A 74 -20.65 -21.31 9.32
N ALA A 75 -19.95 -20.82 10.32
CA ALA A 75 -18.82 -19.90 10.14
C ALA A 75 -17.57 -20.62 9.58
N GLU A 76 -17.33 -21.89 9.92
CA GLU A 76 -16.27 -22.70 9.33
C GLU A 76 -16.52 -22.98 7.83
N LYS A 77 -17.78 -23.13 7.41
CA LYS A 77 -18.13 -23.29 5.99
C LYS A 77 -17.95 -22.02 5.17
N LEU A 78 -17.95 -20.85 5.81
CA LEU A 78 -17.76 -19.55 5.16
C LEU A 78 -16.28 -19.17 5.03
N ASP A 79 -15.36 -19.99 5.59
CA ASP A 79 -13.91 -19.79 5.58
C ASP A 79 -13.47 -18.35 5.89
N LEU A 80 -14.09 -17.76 6.92
CA LEU A 80 -13.94 -16.35 7.29
C LEU A 80 -12.55 -15.98 7.83
N ALA A 81 -11.83 -16.96 8.40
CA ALA A 81 -10.53 -16.71 9.02
C ALA A 81 -9.39 -17.26 8.15
N PRO A 82 -8.26 -16.53 7.98
CA PRO A 82 -7.08 -17.01 7.28
C PRO A 82 -6.53 -18.31 7.89
N GLU A 83 -5.83 -19.12 7.09
CA GLU A 83 -5.19 -20.35 7.59
C GLU A 83 -4.08 -20.04 8.61
N HIS A 84 -3.35 -18.94 8.40
CA HIS A 84 -2.27 -18.47 9.27
C HIS A 84 -2.66 -17.15 9.95
N THR A 85 -3.03 -17.23 11.23
CA THR A 85 -3.37 -16.06 12.04
C THR A 85 -2.20 -15.66 12.96
N SER A 86 -2.18 -14.42 13.44
CA SER A 86 -1.21 -13.98 14.46
C SER A 86 -1.27 -14.85 15.72
N ARG A 87 -2.42 -15.45 16.04
CA ARG A 87 -2.61 -16.37 17.16
C ARG A 87 -1.89 -17.71 16.94
N THR A 88 -2.03 -18.30 15.76
CA THR A 88 -1.32 -19.54 15.42
C THR A 88 0.18 -19.34 15.39
N LEU A 89 0.66 -18.23 14.84
CA LEU A 89 2.08 -17.85 14.83
C LEU A 89 2.65 -17.70 16.24
N ASN A 90 1.94 -16.99 17.12
CA ASN A 90 2.38 -16.81 18.52
C ASN A 90 2.42 -18.15 19.25
N ARG A 91 1.46 -19.03 19.00
CA ARG A 91 1.43 -20.36 19.61
C ARG A 91 2.57 -21.24 19.14
N GLU A 92 2.81 -21.29 17.85
CA GLU A 92 3.96 -22.01 17.29
C GLU A 92 5.28 -21.51 17.86
N PHE A 93 5.42 -20.20 18.03
CA PHE A 93 6.58 -19.58 18.64
C PHE A 93 6.73 -19.98 20.11
N GLU A 94 5.66 -19.85 20.92
CA GLU A 94 5.65 -20.27 22.33
C GLU A 94 6.04 -21.76 22.46
N ASP A 95 5.49 -22.63 21.62
CA ASP A 95 5.75 -24.07 21.65
C ASP A 95 7.18 -24.38 21.21
N LYS A 96 7.71 -23.76 20.15
CA LYS A 96 9.11 -23.89 19.71
C LYS A 96 10.08 -23.42 20.78
N LEU A 97 9.80 -22.25 21.39
CA LEU A 97 10.61 -21.67 22.45
C LEU A 97 10.60 -22.57 23.70
N ALA A 98 9.42 -22.91 24.21
CA ALA A 98 9.26 -23.76 25.37
C ALA A 98 9.94 -25.12 25.18
N LEU A 99 9.75 -25.76 24.03
CA LEU A 99 10.37 -27.06 23.70
C LEU A 99 11.90 -26.95 23.67
N THR A 100 12.45 -25.86 23.09
CA THR A 100 13.90 -25.62 23.02
C THR A 100 14.50 -25.42 24.41
N VAL A 101 13.84 -24.64 25.26
CA VAL A 101 14.25 -24.41 26.66
C VAL A 101 14.12 -25.71 27.48
N MET A 102 12.97 -26.39 27.39
CA MET A 102 12.74 -27.66 28.12
C MET A 102 13.74 -28.73 27.71
N ARG A 103 14.04 -28.89 26.41
CA ARG A 103 15.07 -29.85 25.95
C ARG A 103 16.46 -29.51 26.51
N ARG A 104 16.81 -28.21 26.62
CA ARG A 104 18.09 -27.78 27.21
C ARG A 104 18.14 -28.08 28.70
N CYS A 105 17.09 -27.72 29.44
CA CYS A 105 16.99 -28.00 30.87
C CYS A 105 17.01 -29.51 31.15
N ALA A 106 16.22 -30.29 30.41
CA ALA A 106 16.17 -31.75 30.57
C ALA A 106 17.51 -32.39 30.22
N SER A 107 18.20 -31.96 29.15
CA SER A 107 19.50 -32.50 28.79
C SER A 107 20.57 -32.22 29.87
N ASN A 108 20.53 -31.02 30.46
CA ASN A 108 21.49 -30.66 31.51
C ASN A 108 21.20 -31.31 32.85
N LEU A 109 19.93 -31.60 33.16
CA LEU A 109 19.52 -32.14 34.44
C LEU A 109 19.55 -33.71 34.53
N PHE A 110 19.15 -34.35 33.40
CA PHE A 110 18.91 -35.81 33.41
C PHE A 110 19.94 -36.59 32.60
N LEU A 111 20.76 -35.97 31.73
CA LEU A 111 21.71 -36.73 30.91
C LEU A 111 23.13 -36.67 31.48
N PRO A 112 23.85 -37.81 31.50
CA PRO A 112 25.26 -37.85 31.87
C PRO A 112 26.14 -37.02 30.92
N ALA A 113 27.26 -36.48 31.43
CA ALA A 113 28.18 -35.66 30.64
C ALA A 113 28.64 -36.26 29.30
N PRO A 114 28.93 -37.59 29.17
CA PRO A 114 29.31 -38.17 27.88
C PRO A 114 28.18 -38.10 26.84
N VAL A 115 26.92 -38.27 27.27
CA VAL A 115 25.76 -38.20 26.37
C VAL A 115 25.50 -36.76 25.90
N THR A 116 25.60 -35.79 26.81
CA THR A 116 25.47 -34.37 26.45
C THR A 116 26.57 -33.94 25.50
N SER A 117 27.80 -34.44 25.68
CA SER A 117 28.93 -34.18 24.77
C SER A 117 28.70 -34.79 23.39
N ALA A 118 28.23 -36.02 23.30
CA ALA A 118 27.90 -36.68 22.03
C ALA A 118 26.77 -35.93 21.30
N LEU A 119 25.73 -35.51 22.03
CA LEU A 119 24.65 -34.69 21.45
C LEU A 119 25.13 -33.30 20.97
N ALA A 120 26.09 -32.70 21.67
CA ALA A 120 26.70 -31.45 21.23
C ALA A 120 27.47 -31.63 19.92
N VAL A 121 28.24 -32.72 19.78
CA VAL A 121 28.93 -33.06 18.52
C VAL A 121 27.94 -33.28 17.36
N ILE A 122 26.87 -34.02 17.58
CA ILE A 122 25.85 -34.23 16.54
C ILE A 122 25.19 -32.90 16.11
N ARG A 123 24.85 -32.06 17.08
CA ARG A 123 24.20 -30.74 16.78
C ARG A 123 25.15 -29.76 16.13
N SER A 124 26.45 -29.81 16.42
CA SER A 124 27.45 -28.91 15.78
C SER A 124 27.59 -29.12 14.28
N ALA A 125 27.26 -30.33 13.79
CA ALA A 125 27.35 -30.68 12.37
C ALA A 125 26.51 -29.73 11.48
N LYS A 126 25.36 -29.26 11.95
CA LYS A 126 24.52 -28.29 11.24
C LYS A 126 25.30 -26.99 10.99
N TYR A 127 25.80 -26.36 12.06
CA TYR A 127 26.47 -25.08 12.00
C TYR A 127 27.78 -25.14 11.23
N ILE A 128 28.57 -26.20 11.43
CA ILE A 128 29.83 -26.42 10.69
C ILE A 128 29.56 -26.59 9.21
N LYS A 129 28.54 -27.39 8.84
CA LYS A 129 28.14 -27.57 7.43
C LYS A 129 27.73 -26.25 6.78
N GLU A 130 26.89 -25.45 7.44
CA GLU A 130 26.44 -24.15 6.93
C GLU A 130 27.61 -23.17 6.74
N GLY A 131 28.54 -23.11 7.69
CA GLY A 131 29.74 -22.28 7.57
C GLY A 131 30.66 -22.75 6.44
N LEU A 132 30.87 -24.07 6.26
CA LEU A 132 31.66 -24.61 5.18
C LEU A 132 31.02 -24.35 3.80
N LEU A 133 29.70 -24.47 3.70
CA LEU A 133 28.96 -24.13 2.46
C LEU A 133 29.10 -22.64 2.11
N ALA A 134 29.01 -21.77 3.11
CA ALA A 134 29.22 -20.33 2.91
C ALA A 134 30.65 -20.03 2.39
N LEU A 135 31.68 -20.67 2.95
CA LEU A 135 33.06 -20.55 2.50
C LEU A 135 33.25 -21.13 1.09
N TRP A 136 32.60 -22.27 0.78
CA TRP A 136 32.63 -22.85 -0.56
C TRP A 136 32.07 -21.90 -1.61
N HIS A 137 31.02 -21.18 -1.27
CA HIS A 137 30.44 -20.13 -2.11
C HIS A 137 31.21 -18.79 -2.06
N ARG A 138 32.38 -18.75 -1.43
CA ARG A 138 33.21 -17.53 -1.23
C ARG A 138 32.47 -16.37 -0.55
N LYS A 139 31.48 -16.69 0.30
CA LYS A 139 30.73 -15.72 1.07
C LYS A 139 31.17 -15.75 2.53
N LEU A 140 31.71 -14.64 3.01
CA LEU A 140 31.96 -14.44 4.46
C LEU A 140 30.67 -13.92 5.08
N SER A 141 29.86 -14.81 5.64
CA SER A 141 28.58 -14.52 6.28
C SER A 141 28.61 -14.91 7.76
N VAL A 142 27.56 -14.58 8.50
CA VAL A 142 27.38 -14.95 9.93
C VAL A 142 27.56 -16.44 10.16
N ALA A 143 27.11 -17.28 9.22
CA ALA A 143 27.29 -18.74 9.32
C ALA A 143 28.77 -19.16 9.48
N VAL A 144 29.71 -18.36 8.98
CA VAL A 144 31.17 -18.61 9.16
C VAL A 144 31.59 -18.25 10.60
N LEU A 145 31.03 -17.16 11.18
CA LEU A 145 31.28 -16.80 12.58
C LEU A 145 30.78 -17.88 13.52
N ASP A 146 29.53 -18.32 13.32
CA ASP A 146 28.88 -19.36 14.12
C ASP A 146 29.65 -20.69 14.04
N ALA A 147 29.98 -21.11 12.83
CA ALA A 147 30.78 -22.31 12.60
C ALA A 147 32.16 -22.21 13.29
N THR A 148 32.80 -21.04 13.25
CA THR A 148 34.09 -20.81 13.89
C THR A 148 33.96 -20.93 15.40
N ALA A 149 32.95 -20.27 16.01
CA ALA A 149 32.73 -20.30 17.44
C ALA A 149 32.44 -21.74 17.95
N VAL A 150 31.58 -22.46 17.24
CA VAL A 150 31.24 -23.85 17.57
C VAL A 150 32.46 -24.76 17.40
N THR A 151 33.20 -24.65 16.29
CA THR A 151 34.38 -25.47 16.00
C THR A 151 35.48 -25.26 17.03
N VAL A 152 35.81 -24.02 17.39
CA VAL A 152 36.82 -23.71 18.39
C VAL A 152 36.45 -24.31 19.73
N SER A 153 35.19 -24.18 20.16
CA SER A 153 34.73 -24.77 21.41
C SER A 153 34.83 -26.30 21.43
N MET A 154 34.47 -26.92 20.29
CA MET A 154 34.57 -28.39 20.10
C MET A 154 36.01 -28.90 20.15
N VAL A 155 36.92 -28.26 19.41
CA VAL A 155 38.36 -28.63 19.38
C VAL A 155 39.01 -28.54 20.77
N ARG A 156 38.56 -27.62 21.62
CA ARG A 156 39.02 -27.52 23.00
C ARG A 156 38.46 -28.60 23.95
N GLY A 157 37.50 -29.38 23.49
CA GLY A 157 36.75 -30.32 24.35
C GLY A 157 35.78 -29.63 25.32
N ASP A 158 35.53 -28.30 25.14
CA ASP A 158 34.55 -27.57 25.95
C ASP A 158 33.14 -27.69 25.34
N PHE A 159 32.58 -28.91 25.48
CA PHE A 159 31.25 -29.21 24.97
C PHE A 159 30.12 -28.44 25.68
N ALA A 160 30.37 -27.98 26.91
CA ALA A 160 29.39 -27.19 27.67
C ALA A 160 29.21 -25.79 27.02
N THR A 161 30.33 -25.13 26.75
CA THR A 161 30.35 -23.83 26.06
C THR A 161 29.78 -23.98 24.65
N ALA A 162 30.22 -25.00 23.87
CA ALA A 162 29.67 -25.26 22.54
C ALA A 162 28.14 -25.47 22.54
N GLY A 163 27.65 -26.24 23.52
CA GLY A 163 26.21 -26.47 23.70
C GLY A 163 25.44 -25.19 24.09
N SER A 164 26.06 -24.31 24.87
CA SER A 164 25.45 -23.02 25.25
C SER A 164 25.40 -22.04 24.06
N VAL A 165 26.49 -21.98 23.28
CA VAL A 165 26.56 -21.20 22.05
C VAL A 165 25.46 -21.64 21.08
N MET A 166 25.39 -22.95 20.74
CA MET A 166 24.38 -23.47 19.83
C MET A 166 22.94 -23.25 20.35
N PHE A 167 22.73 -23.28 21.66
CA PHE A 167 21.43 -22.97 22.25
C PHE A 167 21.06 -21.48 22.04
N MET A 168 22.02 -20.55 22.25
CA MET A 168 21.79 -19.12 22.04
C MET A 168 21.57 -18.78 20.56
N LEU A 169 22.32 -19.41 19.65
CA LEU A 169 22.10 -19.26 18.20
C LEU A 169 20.69 -19.73 17.81
N ARG A 170 20.27 -20.92 18.32
CA ARG A 170 18.92 -21.44 18.04
C ARG A 170 17.83 -20.55 18.61
N LEU A 171 18.05 -19.94 19.76
CA LEU A 171 17.12 -18.98 20.36
C LEU A 171 17.00 -17.73 19.46
N GLY A 172 18.13 -17.19 18.97
CA GLY A 172 18.17 -16.07 18.04
C GLY A 172 17.38 -16.37 16.76
N GLU A 173 17.61 -17.55 16.11
CA GLU A 173 16.87 -17.99 14.91
C GLU A 173 15.35 -18.02 15.15
N ILE A 174 14.89 -18.54 16.30
CA ILE A 174 13.45 -18.62 16.63
C ILE A 174 12.85 -17.24 16.81
N LEU A 175 13.56 -16.32 17.48
CA LEU A 175 13.11 -14.95 17.73
C LEU A 175 13.04 -14.15 16.41
N GLU A 176 14.04 -14.30 15.56
CA GLU A 176 14.09 -13.65 14.24
C GLU A 176 12.95 -14.13 13.35
N GLU A 177 12.75 -15.45 13.21
CA GLU A 177 11.66 -16.05 12.43
C GLU A 177 10.29 -15.54 12.91
N TRP A 178 10.07 -15.50 14.21
CA TRP A 178 8.81 -15.03 14.78
C TRP A 178 8.56 -13.55 14.54
N THR A 179 9.57 -12.70 14.79
CA THR A 179 9.44 -11.25 14.63
C THR A 179 9.09 -10.89 13.18
N HIS A 180 9.77 -11.52 12.22
CA HIS A 180 9.50 -11.31 10.81
C HIS A 180 8.10 -11.77 10.42
N LYS A 181 7.73 -13.03 10.71
CA LYS A 181 6.40 -13.59 10.39
C LYS A 181 5.27 -12.80 11.04
N LYS A 182 5.47 -12.33 12.27
CA LYS A 182 4.47 -11.53 12.97
C LYS A 182 4.25 -10.19 12.28
N SER A 183 5.31 -9.50 11.88
CA SER A 183 5.21 -8.20 11.17
C SER A 183 4.47 -8.36 9.84
N VAL A 184 4.78 -9.42 9.07
CA VAL A 184 4.06 -9.72 7.81
C VAL A 184 2.58 -10.00 8.07
N ALA A 185 2.26 -10.79 9.10
CA ALA A 185 0.88 -11.12 9.44
C ALA A 185 0.09 -9.89 9.93
N ASP A 186 0.70 -9.03 10.74
CA ASP A 186 0.08 -7.80 11.22
C ASP A 186 -0.22 -6.83 10.05
N LEU A 187 0.71 -6.67 9.11
CA LEU A 187 0.49 -5.89 7.88
C LEU A 187 -0.60 -6.50 7.00
N ALA A 188 -0.55 -7.82 6.75
CA ALA A 188 -1.57 -8.51 5.95
C ALA A 188 -2.97 -8.37 6.56
N SER A 189 -3.07 -8.46 7.89
CA SER A 189 -4.32 -8.25 8.62
C SER A 189 -4.86 -6.83 8.43
N ALA A 190 -4.01 -5.80 8.58
CA ALA A 190 -4.40 -4.41 8.38
C ALA A 190 -4.90 -4.12 6.95
N MET A 191 -4.25 -4.72 5.94
CA MET A 191 -4.62 -4.55 4.54
C MET A 191 -5.88 -5.35 4.14
N SER A 192 -6.17 -6.48 4.79
CA SER A 192 -7.29 -7.36 4.44
C SER A 192 -8.65 -6.90 4.99
N LEU A 193 -8.68 -6.04 6.00
CA LEU A 193 -9.92 -5.57 6.67
C LEU A 193 -10.76 -4.59 5.84
N ARG A 194 -10.29 -4.11 4.69
CA ARG A 194 -11.02 -3.17 3.85
C ARG A 194 -12.05 -3.89 2.99
N VAL A 195 -13.32 -3.67 3.32
CA VAL A 195 -14.47 -4.18 2.57
C VAL A 195 -14.81 -3.20 1.45
N GLU A 196 -14.75 -3.65 0.21
CA GLU A 196 -15.19 -2.86 -0.94
C GLU A 196 -16.62 -3.25 -1.33
N ASN A 197 -17.36 -2.29 -1.90
CA ASN A 197 -18.67 -2.51 -2.46
C ASN A 197 -18.55 -2.96 -3.92
N VAL A 198 -19.51 -3.73 -4.39
CA VAL A 198 -19.65 -4.18 -5.79
C VAL A 198 -21.04 -3.89 -6.32
N TRP A 199 -21.14 -3.67 -7.61
CA TRP A 199 -22.44 -3.60 -8.28
C TRP A 199 -22.93 -5.03 -8.53
N GLN A 200 -23.97 -5.45 -7.82
CA GLN A 200 -24.62 -6.75 -8.00
C GLN A 200 -25.83 -6.59 -8.90
N GLN A 201 -25.97 -7.44 -9.91
CA GLN A 201 -27.15 -7.49 -10.77
C GLN A 201 -28.18 -8.42 -10.14
N VAL A 202 -29.32 -7.85 -9.68
CA VAL A 202 -30.44 -8.58 -9.10
C VAL A 202 -31.69 -8.24 -9.90
N ASP A 203 -32.31 -9.25 -10.52
CA ASP A 203 -33.54 -9.09 -11.33
C ASP A 203 -33.47 -7.99 -12.41
N GLY A 204 -32.29 -7.84 -13.03
CA GLY A 204 -32.05 -6.83 -14.07
C GLY A 204 -31.79 -5.40 -13.55
N THR A 205 -31.74 -5.22 -12.22
CA THR A 205 -31.41 -3.95 -11.57
C THR A 205 -30.04 -4.06 -10.88
N GLU A 206 -29.24 -3.00 -10.96
CA GLU A 206 -27.93 -2.95 -10.29
C GLU A 206 -28.08 -2.38 -8.88
N VAL A 207 -27.59 -3.11 -7.91
CA VAL A 207 -27.59 -2.73 -6.50
C VAL A 207 -26.17 -2.71 -5.96
N LEU A 208 -25.78 -1.62 -5.32
CA LEU A 208 -24.47 -1.53 -4.66
C LEU A 208 -24.47 -2.39 -3.40
N THR A 209 -23.72 -3.49 -3.43
CA THR A 209 -23.68 -4.50 -2.35
C THR A 209 -22.26 -4.64 -1.82
N LYS A 210 -22.11 -4.92 -0.52
CA LYS A 210 -20.77 -5.21 0.02
C LYS A 210 -20.27 -6.54 -0.52
N VAL A 211 -18.97 -6.62 -0.88
CA VAL A 211 -18.33 -7.86 -1.37
C VAL A 211 -18.56 -9.04 -0.44
N THR A 212 -18.63 -8.80 0.87
CA THR A 212 -18.89 -9.83 1.89
C THR A 212 -20.26 -10.46 1.81
N ASP A 213 -21.24 -9.76 1.23
CA ASP A 213 -22.64 -10.19 1.15
C ASP A 213 -22.93 -10.94 -0.17
N VAL A 214 -21.99 -10.91 -1.12
CA VAL A 214 -22.07 -11.60 -2.41
C VAL A 214 -21.88 -13.12 -2.20
N LYS A 215 -22.69 -13.92 -2.87
CA LYS A 215 -22.70 -15.38 -2.77
C LYS A 215 -22.21 -16.02 -4.08
N PRO A 216 -21.70 -17.27 -4.05
CA PRO A 216 -21.45 -18.03 -5.27
C PRO A 216 -22.75 -18.14 -6.09
N GLY A 217 -22.66 -17.84 -7.38
CA GLY A 217 -23.79 -17.76 -8.30
C GLY A 217 -24.37 -16.36 -8.50
N ASP A 218 -24.02 -15.40 -7.65
CA ASP A 218 -24.43 -14.01 -7.85
C ASP A 218 -23.70 -13.40 -9.05
N ARG A 219 -24.34 -12.42 -9.68
CA ARG A 219 -23.80 -11.68 -10.82
C ARG A 219 -23.32 -10.32 -10.39
N ILE A 220 -22.09 -9.98 -10.72
CA ILE A 220 -21.49 -8.67 -10.44
C ILE A 220 -21.10 -7.98 -11.73
N VAL A 221 -21.34 -6.67 -11.80
CA VAL A 221 -21.02 -5.84 -12.96
C VAL A 221 -19.64 -5.21 -12.76
N ILE A 222 -18.76 -5.41 -13.73
CA ILE A 222 -17.41 -4.84 -13.74
C ILE A 222 -17.34 -3.88 -14.92
N ARG A 223 -17.02 -2.62 -14.63
CA ARG A 223 -16.89 -1.55 -15.62
C ARG A 223 -15.43 -1.21 -15.89
N THR A 224 -15.20 -0.51 -16.98
CA THR A 224 -13.88 0.04 -17.32
C THR A 224 -13.24 0.73 -16.10
N GLY A 225 -11.97 0.43 -15.82
CA GLY A 225 -11.25 0.90 -14.63
C GLY A 225 -11.59 0.16 -13.34
N GLY A 226 -12.56 -0.76 -13.36
CA GLY A 226 -13.01 -1.51 -12.19
C GLY A 226 -12.15 -2.74 -11.89
N MET A 227 -11.86 -2.96 -10.61
CA MET A 227 -11.19 -4.19 -10.15
C MET A 227 -12.22 -5.31 -10.00
N ILE A 228 -11.87 -6.51 -10.46
CA ILE A 228 -12.65 -7.72 -10.25
C ILE A 228 -12.44 -8.19 -8.80
N PRO A 229 -13.46 -8.14 -7.94
CA PRO A 229 -13.27 -8.36 -6.50
C PRO A 229 -13.28 -9.84 -6.11
N LEU A 230 -13.87 -10.71 -6.94
CA LEU A 230 -14.10 -12.13 -6.67
C LEU A 230 -13.82 -12.98 -7.91
N ASP A 231 -13.34 -14.21 -7.70
CA ASP A 231 -13.11 -15.16 -8.79
C ASP A 231 -14.44 -15.60 -9.41
N GLY A 232 -14.49 -15.66 -10.75
CA GLY A 232 -15.71 -16.04 -11.45
C GLY A 232 -15.54 -16.21 -12.95
N ARG A 233 -16.67 -16.28 -13.66
CA ARG A 233 -16.70 -16.34 -15.13
C ARG A 233 -17.53 -15.20 -15.69
N VAL A 234 -17.06 -14.66 -16.79
CA VAL A 234 -17.83 -13.70 -17.58
C VAL A 234 -19.07 -14.41 -18.13
N VAL A 235 -20.25 -13.84 -17.90
CA VAL A 235 -21.53 -14.33 -18.43
C VAL A 235 -22.10 -13.42 -19.50
N GLU A 236 -21.84 -12.12 -19.43
CA GLU A 236 -22.29 -11.12 -20.39
C GLU A 236 -21.21 -10.07 -20.62
N GLY A 237 -21.16 -9.46 -21.82
CA GLY A 237 -20.20 -8.41 -22.15
C GLY A 237 -18.81 -8.90 -22.53
N GLU A 238 -17.91 -7.95 -22.83
CA GLU A 238 -16.50 -8.20 -23.16
C GLU A 238 -15.65 -7.11 -22.52
N ALA A 239 -14.51 -7.51 -21.91
CA ALA A 239 -13.58 -6.57 -21.31
C ALA A 239 -12.13 -6.98 -21.57
N MET A 240 -11.25 -5.99 -21.73
CA MET A 240 -9.80 -6.16 -21.70
C MET A 240 -9.34 -6.13 -20.26
N VAL A 241 -8.84 -7.25 -19.75
CA VAL A 241 -8.49 -7.42 -18.33
C VAL A 241 -6.98 -7.49 -18.16
N ASN A 242 -6.43 -6.57 -17.41
CA ASN A 242 -5.04 -6.59 -16.99
C ASN A 242 -4.87 -7.63 -15.88
N GLN A 243 -3.96 -8.57 -16.11
CA GLN A 243 -3.64 -9.67 -15.20
C GLN A 243 -2.19 -9.60 -14.70
N SER A 244 -1.50 -8.47 -14.88
CA SER A 244 -0.09 -8.28 -14.49
C SER A 244 0.18 -8.61 -13.02
N SER A 245 -0.78 -8.31 -12.15
CA SER A 245 -0.74 -8.68 -10.72
C SER A 245 -0.71 -10.19 -10.45
N LEU A 246 -1.11 -11.02 -11.42
CA LEU A 246 -1.14 -12.48 -11.30
C LEU A 246 -0.08 -13.18 -12.15
N THR A 247 0.14 -12.71 -13.37
CA THR A 247 0.99 -13.36 -14.37
C THR A 247 2.32 -12.66 -14.59
N GLY A 248 2.44 -11.40 -14.15
CA GLY A 248 3.59 -10.53 -14.45
C GLY A 248 3.62 -10.01 -15.88
N GLU A 249 2.63 -10.33 -16.71
CA GLU A 249 2.53 -9.87 -18.10
C GLU A 249 1.71 -8.57 -18.17
N SER A 250 2.27 -7.52 -18.75
CA SER A 250 1.67 -6.18 -18.81
C SER A 250 0.58 -6.03 -19.89
N MET A 251 0.41 -7.00 -20.81
CA MET A 251 -0.59 -6.88 -21.85
C MET A 251 -1.97 -7.36 -21.37
N PRO A 252 -3.02 -6.53 -21.54
CA PRO A 252 -4.39 -6.90 -21.20
C PRO A 252 -4.89 -8.07 -22.04
N VAL A 253 -5.66 -8.96 -21.43
CA VAL A 253 -6.22 -10.15 -22.08
C VAL A 253 -7.74 -9.97 -22.29
N ALA A 254 -8.20 -10.17 -23.53
CA ALA A 254 -9.63 -10.11 -23.83
C ALA A 254 -10.40 -11.24 -23.11
N LYS A 255 -11.43 -10.85 -22.34
CA LYS A 255 -12.32 -11.75 -21.63
C LYS A 255 -13.72 -11.65 -22.21
N ARG A 256 -14.25 -12.79 -22.65
CA ARG A 256 -15.55 -12.96 -23.30
C ARG A 256 -16.44 -13.89 -22.48
N PRO A 257 -17.73 -13.97 -22.75
CA PRO A 257 -18.59 -14.94 -22.07
C PRO A 257 -18.01 -16.35 -22.05
N GLY A 258 -17.96 -16.95 -20.86
CA GLY A 258 -17.28 -18.22 -20.58
C GLY A 258 -15.82 -18.11 -20.13
N SER A 259 -15.15 -16.96 -20.29
CA SER A 259 -13.78 -16.77 -19.85
C SER A 259 -13.68 -16.69 -18.33
N PRO A 260 -12.68 -17.34 -17.69
CA PRO A 260 -12.43 -17.17 -16.27
C PRO A 260 -11.80 -15.81 -16.00
N VAL A 261 -12.23 -15.18 -14.91
CA VAL A 261 -11.67 -13.94 -14.39
C VAL A 261 -11.28 -14.14 -12.92
N TYR A 262 -10.26 -13.44 -12.51
CA TYR A 262 -9.65 -13.63 -11.19
C TYR A 262 -9.75 -12.35 -10.37
N ALA A 263 -10.07 -12.52 -9.11
CA ALA A 263 -10.13 -11.41 -8.18
C ALA A 263 -8.78 -10.67 -8.09
N GLY A 264 -8.81 -9.32 -8.10
CA GLY A 264 -7.62 -8.46 -8.08
C GLY A 264 -7.05 -8.13 -9.45
N THR A 265 -7.63 -8.61 -10.53
CA THR A 265 -7.37 -8.15 -11.90
C THR A 265 -8.26 -6.95 -12.23
N VAL A 266 -7.88 -6.15 -13.22
CA VAL A 266 -8.54 -4.88 -13.55
C VAL A 266 -9.05 -4.90 -14.98
N ALA A 267 -10.30 -4.50 -15.19
CA ALA A 267 -10.84 -4.26 -16.53
C ALA A 267 -10.33 -2.90 -17.04
N GLU A 268 -9.40 -2.90 -17.99
CA GLU A 268 -8.86 -1.68 -18.60
C GLU A 268 -9.85 -1.04 -19.56
N GLU A 269 -10.52 -1.87 -20.37
CA GLU A 269 -11.53 -1.42 -21.34
C GLU A 269 -12.70 -2.39 -21.36
N GLY A 270 -13.91 -1.87 -21.67
CA GLY A 270 -15.12 -2.63 -21.78
C GLY A 270 -15.86 -2.83 -20.46
N GLU A 271 -16.99 -3.51 -20.53
CA GLU A 271 -17.85 -3.84 -19.41
C GLU A 271 -18.23 -5.32 -19.49
N CYS A 272 -18.20 -6.02 -18.35
CA CYS A 272 -18.61 -7.40 -18.30
C CYS A 272 -19.37 -7.73 -17.02
N VAL A 273 -20.29 -8.67 -17.13
CA VAL A 273 -20.99 -9.27 -15.99
C VAL A 273 -20.30 -10.58 -15.63
N VAL A 274 -19.89 -10.71 -14.39
CA VAL A 274 -19.19 -11.88 -13.86
C VAL A 274 -20.10 -12.66 -12.91
N CYS A 275 -20.29 -13.95 -13.18
CA CYS A 275 -20.91 -14.87 -12.24
C CYS A 275 -19.84 -15.35 -11.25
N VAL A 276 -20.05 -15.11 -9.96
CA VAL A 276 -19.12 -15.44 -8.91
C VAL A 276 -19.08 -16.94 -8.66
N GLU A 277 -17.91 -17.57 -8.79
CA GLU A 277 -17.72 -19.02 -8.53
C GLU A 277 -17.26 -19.29 -7.10
N LYS A 278 -16.40 -18.43 -6.56
CA LYS A 278 -15.85 -18.59 -5.19
C LYS A 278 -15.90 -17.28 -4.42
N VAL A 279 -16.49 -17.34 -3.25
CA VAL A 279 -16.41 -16.31 -2.23
C VAL A 279 -15.36 -16.76 -1.22
N SER A 280 -14.08 -16.51 -1.52
CA SER A 280 -12.98 -16.97 -0.68
C SER A 280 -12.39 -15.80 0.10
N GLY A 281 -12.65 -15.75 1.39
CA GLY A 281 -11.95 -14.85 2.32
C GLY A 281 -10.45 -15.14 2.41
N SER A 282 -10.05 -16.41 2.28
CA SER A 282 -8.66 -16.88 2.33
C SER A 282 -7.82 -16.40 1.15
N GLY A 283 -8.37 -16.39 -0.06
CA GLY A 283 -7.64 -15.96 -1.26
C GLY A 283 -7.17 -14.50 -1.23
N ARG A 284 -7.86 -13.64 -0.48
CA ARG A 284 -7.49 -12.23 -0.33
C ARG A 284 -6.30 -12.04 0.62
N TYR A 285 -6.28 -12.74 1.74
CA TYR A 285 -5.17 -12.74 2.70
C TYR A 285 -3.88 -13.30 2.07
N ASP A 286 -3.96 -14.46 1.42
CA ASP A 286 -2.83 -15.10 0.75
C ASP A 286 -2.26 -14.24 -0.39
N ARG A 287 -3.11 -13.43 -1.02
CA ARG A 287 -2.71 -12.48 -2.05
C ARG A 287 -1.99 -11.27 -1.45
N VAL A 288 -2.50 -10.73 -0.34
CA VAL A 288 -1.83 -9.66 0.41
C VAL A 288 -0.48 -10.15 0.93
N VAL A 289 -0.40 -11.37 1.45
CA VAL A 289 0.88 -11.97 1.87
C VAL A 289 1.85 -12.08 0.68
N ARG A 290 1.41 -12.57 -0.47
CA ARG A 290 2.25 -12.62 -1.69
C ARG A 290 2.69 -11.22 -2.15
N MET A 291 1.80 -10.24 -2.11
CA MET A 291 2.13 -8.85 -2.45
C MET A 291 3.15 -8.26 -1.47
N ILE A 292 3.10 -8.62 -0.19
CA ILE A 292 4.11 -8.24 0.81
C ILE A 292 5.44 -8.94 0.51
N GLU A 293 5.44 -10.24 0.19
CA GLU A 293 6.63 -10.99 -0.19
C GLU A 293 7.28 -10.46 -1.48
N GLU A 294 6.47 -10.00 -2.44
CA GLU A 294 6.95 -9.31 -3.65
C GLU A 294 7.49 -7.92 -3.32
N SER A 295 6.83 -7.18 -2.44
CA SER A 295 7.29 -5.90 -1.91
C SER A 295 8.65 -6.00 -1.21
N GLU A 296 8.95 -7.13 -0.57
CA GLU A 296 10.28 -7.39 0.01
C GLU A 296 11.40 -7.46 -1.06
N LYS A 297 11.06 -7.72 -2.32
CA LYS A 297 12.02 -7.63 -3.44
C LYS A 297 12.35 -6.17 -3.79
N LEU A 298 11.46 -5.23 -3.46
CA LEU A 298 11.61 -3.78 -3.64
C LEU A 298 12.23 -3.15 -2.38
N LYS A 299 13.37 -3.72 -1.95
CA LYS A 299 14.08 -3.24 -0.75
C LYS A 299 14.46 -1.79 -0.86
N SER A 300 14.38 -1.07 0.25
CA SER A 300 14.90 0.29 0.34
C SER A 300 16.44 0.30 0.20
N THR A 301 16.98 1.43 -0.26
CA THR A 301 18.44 1.63 -0.30
C THR A 301 19.05 1.49 1.09
N ALA A 302 18.30 1.89 2.14
CA ALA A 302 18.71 1.74 3.54
C ALA A 302 18.79 0.26 3.95
N GLU A 303 17.82 -0.59 3.56
CA GLU A 303 17.85 -2.04 3.81
C GLU A 303 19.01 -2.72 3.11
N ASP A 304 19.23 -2.41 1.83
CA ASP A 304 20.33 -2.95 1.05
C ASP A 304 21.69 -2.50 1.58
N LYS A 305 21.79 -1.22 1.98
CA LYS A 305 23.01 -0.68 2.58
C LYS A 305 23.31 -1.35 3.92
N ALA A 306 22.31 -1.52 4.77
CA ALA A 306 22.46 -2.20 6.07
C ALA A 306 22.83 -3.67 5.90
N SER A 307 22.20 -4.39 4.96
CA SER A 307 22.55 -5.78 4.67
C SER A 307 23.98 -5.91 4.16
N ARG A 308 24.42 -5.05 3.23
CA ARG A 308 25.81 -5.02 2.74
C ARG A 308 26.81 -4.62 3.82
N MET A 309 26.45 -3.67 4.71
CA MET A 309 27.31 -3.28 5.83
C MET A 309 27.43 -4.41 6.84
N ALA A 310 26.33 -5.09 7.14
CA ALA A 310 26.32 -6.24 8.02
C ALA A 310 27.29 -7.34 7.54
N ASP A 311 27.22 -7.70 6.25
CA ASP A 311 28.14 -8.68 5.68
C ASP A 311 29.59 -8.20 5.63
N ARG A 312 29.83 -6.88 5.43
CA ARG A 312 31.16 -6.28 5.47
C ARG A 312 31.78 -6.27 6.87
N LEU A 313 30.99 -6.31 7.93
CA LEU A 313 31.49 -6.36 9.30
C LEU A 313 32.04 -7.74 9.68
N VAL A 314 31.61 -8.82 9.04
CA VAL A 314 32.06 -10.18 9.32
C VAL A 314 33.60 -10.34 9.26
N PRO A 315 34.31 -9.90 8.22
CA PRO A 315 35.77 -9.93 8.20
C PRO A 315 36.44 -9.18 9.34
N TYR A 316 35.87 -8.04 9.76
CA TYR A 316 36.39 -7.25 10.88
C TYR A 316 36.17 -7.96 12.22
N THR A 317 35.02 -8.63 12.41
CA THR A 317 34.77 -9.46 13.60
C THR A 317 35.74 -10.64 13.66
N LEU A 318 36.00 -11.32 12.53
CA LEU A 318 37.00 -12.40 12.46
C LEU A 318 38.42 -11.87 12.73
N GLY A 319 38.77 -10.72 12.14
CA GLY A 319 40.07 -10.06 12.40
C GLY A 319 40.23 -9.64 13.85
N GLY A 320 39.21 -9.00 14.43
CA GLY A 320 39.15 -8.64 15.84
C GLY A 320 39.29 -9.84 16.79
N THR A 321 38.64 -10.95 16.42
CA THR A 321 38.73 -12.23 17.12
C THR A 321 40.15 -12.77 17.13
N ALA A 322 40.80 -12.79 15.96
CA ALA A 322 42.21 -13.24 15.85
C ALA A 322 43.15 -12.33 16.62
N VAL A 323 43.00 -11.02 16.53
CA VAL A 323 43.79 -10.03 17.29
C VAL A 323 43.60 -10.22 18.82
N THR A 324 42.35 -10.38 19.26
CA THR A 324 42.02 -10.61 20.66
C THR A 324 42.74 -11.88 21.19
N TYR A 325 42.72 -12.96 20.41
CA TYR A 325 43.43 -14.17 20.78
C TYR A 325 44.96 -13.99 20.81
N LEU A 326 45.52 -13.31 19.82
CA LEU A 326 46.97 -13.06 19.78
C LEU A 326 47.45 -12.23 20.96
N LEU A 327 46.67 -11.22 21.36
CA LEU A 327 47.02 -10.32 22.48
C LEU A 327 46.78 -10.95 23.85
N THR A 328 45.68 -11.65 24.03
CA THR A 328 45.25 -12.13 25.37
C THR A 328 45.60 -13.60 25.62
N ARG A 329 45.81 -14.37 24.57
CA ARG A 329 45.97 -15.85 24.61
C ARG A 329 44.81 -16.56 25.32
N ASP A 330 43.68 -15.87 25.45
CA ASP A 330 42.50 -16.37 26.13
C ASP A 330 41.37 -16.61 25.10
N VAL A 331 41.01 -17.89 24.94
CA VAL A 331 39.95 -18.28 23.99
C VAL A 331 38.57 -17.86 24.48
N THR A 332 38.36 -17.70 25.77
CA THR A 332 37.07 -17.21 26.30
C THR A 332 36.82 -15.77 25.86
N LYS A 333 37.84 -14.93 25.92
CA LYS A 333 37.77 -13.53 25.42
C LYS A 333 37.60 -13.49 23.91
N MET A 334 38.26 -14.37 23.18
CA MET A 334 38.10 -14.54 21.75
C MET A 334 36.66 -14.94 21.38
N LEU A 335 36.07 -15.92 22.09
CA LEU A 335 34.70 -16.34 21.87
C LEU A 335 33.70 -15.23 22.21
N ALA A 336 33.98 -14.38 23.19
CA ALA A 336 33.12 -13.24 23.51
C ALA A 336 32.96 -12.27 22.34
N VAL A 337 34.03 -12.08 21.53
CA VAL A 337 33.97 -11.27 20.30
C VAL A 337 33.10 -11.95 19.22
N LEU A 338 33.27 -13.26 19.05
CA LEU A 338 32.48 -14.04 18.07
C LEU A 338 30.99 -14.13 18.39
N MET A 339 30.62 -14.05 19.67
CA MET A 339 29.21 -14.16 20.11
C MET A 339 28.38 -12.90 19.90
N VAL A 340 29.00 -11.79 19.55
CA VAL A 340 28.31 -10.53 19.31
C VAL A 340 28.36 -10.22 17.83
N ASP A 341 27.23 -10.48 17.16
CA ASP A 341 27.07 -10.23 15.72
C ASP A 341 26.27 -8.96 15.46
N PHE A 342 26.74 -8.13 14.54
CA PHE A 342 26.04 -6.92 14.11
C PHE A 342 24.99 -7.23 13.05
N SER A 343 25.15 -8.34 12.32
CA SER A 343 24.41 -8.65 11.11
C SER A 343 22.97 -9.06 11.41
N CYS A 344 22.75 -9.94 12.37
CA CYS A 344 21.42 -10.43 12.72
C CYS A 344 20.49 -9.29 13.15
N ALA A 345 20.99 -8.43 14.07
CA ALA A 345 20.19 -7.30 14.56
C ALA A 345 19.81 -6.31 13.45
N LEU A 346 20.74 -6.00 12.52
CA LEU A 346 20.50 -5.07 11.41
C LEU A 346 19.55 -5.67 10.36
N LYS A 347 19.76 -6.93 10.00
CA LYS A 347 18.94 -7.62 8.98
C LYS A 347 17.50 -7.84 9.43
N LEU A 348 17.26 -7.91 10.75
CA LEU A 348 15.92 -8.03 11.31
C LEU A 348 15.27 -6.65 11.55
N ALA A 349 16.00 -5.73 12.18
CA ALA A 349 15.42 -4.48 12.67
C ALA A 349 14.84 -3.59 11.55
N ILE A 350 15.51 -3.50 10.40
CA ILE A 350 15.14 -2.58 9.33
C ILE A 350 13.90 -3.07 8.56
N PRO A 351 13.83 -4.32 8.07
CA PRO A 351 12.61 -4.83 7.43
C PRO A 351 11.38 -4.74 8.34
N VAL A 352 11.55 -5.04 9.63
CA VAL A 352 10.46 -4.94 10.62
C VAL A 352 9.96 -3.49 10.76
N ALA A 353 10.85 -2.51 10.79
CA ALA A 353 10.47 -1.09 10.83
C ALA A 353 9.70 -0.67 9.57
N VAL A 354 10.15 -1.12 8.38
CA VAL A 354 9.48 -0.86 7.10
C VAL A 354 8.08 -1.48 7.07
N LEU A 355 7.95 -2.76 7.48
CA LEU A 355 6.65 -3.44 7.53
C LEU A 355 5.70 -2.75 8.53
N SER A 356 6.22 -2.24 9.65
CA SER A 356 5.44 -1.46 10.62
C SER A 356 4.96 -0.14 10.03
N ALA A 357 5.84 0.58 9.30
CA ALA A 357 5.47 1.81 8.61
C ALA A 357 4.38 1.56 7.54
N MET A 358 4.50 0.49 6.75
CA MET A 358 3.49 0.12 5.77
C MET A 358 2.15 -0.25 6.43
N ARG A 359 2.19 -0.92 7.59
CA ARG A 359 0.98 -1.22 8.38
C ARG A 359 0.30 0.06 8.86
N GLU A 360 1.07 0.99 9.42
CA GLU A 360 0.57 2.27 9.92
C GLU A 360 0.03 3.14 8.79
N SER A 361 0.74 3.24 7.66
CA SER A 361 0.26 3.89 6.43
C SER A 361 -1.11 3.34 6.01
N SER A 362 -1.27 2.01 6.07
CA SER A 362 -2.55 1.38 5.75
C SER A 362 -3.67 1.84 6.70
N GLY A 363 -3.39 2.13 7.96
CA GLY A 363 -4.33 2.74 8.91
C GLY A 363 -4.84 4.11 8.44
N HIS A 364 -3.98 4.91 7.82
CA HIS A 364 -4.27 6.21 7.23
C HIS A 364 -4.77 6.16 5.78
N HIS A 365 -5.35 5.05 5.34
CA HIS A 365 -5.83 4.90 3.97
C HIS A 365 -4.74 5.01 2.88
N ILE A 366 -3.47 4.83 3.24
CA ILE A 366 -2.33 4.88 2.34
C ILE A 366 -1.79 3.46 2.14
N SER A 367 -1.75 3.00 0.90
CA SER A 367 -1.17 1.70 0.54
C SER A 367 0.16 1.91 -0.16
N VAL A 368 1.22 1.28 0.35
CA VAL A 368 2.60 1.43 -0.15
C VAL A 368 3.08 0.09 -0.67
N LYS A 369 3.64 0.05 -1.90
CA LYS A 369 4.12 -1.19 -2.53
C LYS A 369 5.50 -1.64 -2.07
N GLY A 370 6.25 -0.80 -1.35
CA GLY A 370 7.58 -1.19 -0.85
C GLY A 370 8.32 -0.10 -0.10
N GLY A 371 9.26 -0.50 0.75
CA GLY A 371 10.02 0.40 1.62
C GLY A 371 10.84 1.46 0.88
N ARG A 372 11.28 1.16 -0.35
CA ARG A 372 12.03 2.13 -1.17
C ARG A 372 11.22 3.40 -1.47
N PHE A 373 9.90 3.27 -1.57
CA PHE A 373 9.04 4.41 -1.88
C PHE A 373 8.84 5.30 -0.65
N LEU A 374 8.74 4.72 0.55
CA LEU A 374 8.78 5.51 1.80
C LEU A 374 10.13 6.25 1.94
N GLU A 375 11.24 5.60 1.59
CA GLU A 375 12.55 6.26 1.59
C GLU A 375 12.60 7.41 0.58
N ALA A 376 12.04 7.23 -0.62
CA ALA A 376 11.94 8.27 -1.64
C ALA A 376 11.10 9.45 -1.13
N VAL A 377 9.92 9.18 -0.55
CA VAL A 377 9.07 10.21 0.06
C VAL A 377 9.81 10.97 1.17
N ALA A 378 10.55 10.28 2.05
CA ALA A 378 11.32 10.92 3.11
C ALA A 378 12.45 11.84 2.61
N LYS A 379 12.98 11.59 1.41
CA LYS A 379 14.10 12.35 0.81
C LYS A 379 13.64 13.38 -0.21
N ALA A 380 12.41 13.30 -0.65
CA ALA A 380 11.90 14.16 -1.73
C ALA A 380 11.99 15.63 -1.38
N ASP A 381 12.49 16.40 -2.32
CA ASP A 381 12.54 17.85 -2.30
C ASP A 381 11.55 18.49 -3.27
N THR A 382 11.11 17.73 -4.28
CA THR A 382 10.21 18.16 -5.33
C THR A 382 8.96 17.29 -5.37
N ILE A 383 7.79 17.92 -5.36
CA ILE A 383 6.50 17.25 -5.55
C ILE A 383 5.76 17.87 -6.74
N VAL A 384 5.33 17.03 -7.66
CA VAL A 384 4.62 17.42 -8.88
C VAL A 384 3.18 16.96 -8.78
N PHE A 385 2.24 17.86 -8.93
CA PHE A 385 0.82 17.58 -8.92
C PHE A 385 0.24 17.64 -10.33
N ASP A 386 -0.55 16.64 -10.71
CA ASP A 386 -1.55 16.86 -11.73
C ASP A 386 -2.66 17.77 -11.17
N LYS A 387 -3.29 18.57 -12.01
CA LYS A 387 -4.41 19.42 -11.57
C LYS A 387 -5.69 18.60 -11.38
N THR A 388 -6.11 17.91 -12.44
CA THR A 388 -7.45 17.31 -12.56
C THR A 388 -7.56 16.03 -11.75
N GLY A 389 -8.56 15.92 -10.87
CA GLY A 389 -8.72 14.73 -10.02
C GLY A 389 -7.75 14.64 -8.85
N THR A 390 -6.74 15.52 -8.79
CA THR A 390 -5.74 15.59 -7.73
C THR A 390 -5.94 16.83 -6.87
N LEU A 391 -5.67 18.02 -7.40
CA LEU A 391 -5.95 19.29 -6.72
C LEU A 391 -7.43 19.68 -6.82
N THR A 392 -8.17 19.11 -7.78
CA THR A 392 -9.59 19.27 -7.98
C THR A 392 -10.36 18.00 -7.63
N TYR A 393 -11.70 18.12 -7.54
CA TYR A 393 -12.57 16.95 -7.27
C TYR A 393 -12.85 16.09 -8.52
N ALA A 394 -12.36 16.48 -9.72
CA ALA A 394 -12.76 15.87 -11.01
C ALA A 394 -14.28 15.80 -11.22
N THR A 395 -15.00 16.78 -10.70
CA THR A 395 -16.45 16.94 -10.88
C THR A 395 -16.74 18.26 -11.60
N PRO A 396 -16.31 18.38 -12.87
CA PRO A 396 -16.51 19.60 -13.63
C PRO A 396 -18.00 19.91 -13.75
N LYS A 397 -18.32 21.21 -13.72
CA LYS A 397 -19.68 21.72 -13.87
C LYS A 397 -19.66 22.88 -14.86
N VAL A 398 -20.71 22.99 -15.67
CA VAL A 398 -20.90 24.16 -16.51
C VAL A 398 -21.20 25.37 -15.61
N ALA A 399 -20.28 26.31 -15.58
CA ALA A 399 -20.41 27.56 -14.81
C ALA A 399 -21.16 28.62 -15.58
N GLN A 400 -20.86 28.78 -16.88
CA GLN A 400 -21.44 29.78 -17.75
C GLN A 400 -21.41 29.30 -19.21
N ILE A 401 -22.39 29.70 -19.99
CA ILE A 401 -22.39 29.54 -21.44
C ILE A 401 -22.45 30.93 -22.07
N VAL A 402 -21.49 31.24 -22.91
CA VAL A 402 -21.40 32.53 -23.61
C VAL A 402 -21.69 32.31 -25.08
N PRO A 403 -22.90 32.63 -25.56
CA PRO A 403 -23.26 32.48 -26.98
C PRO A 403 -22.66 33.61 -27.81
N PHE A 404 -22.27 33.33 -29.04
CA PHE A 404 -21.76 34.27 -30.06
C PHE A 404 -22.67 34.26 -31.30
N GLY A 405 -22.49 35.23 -32.23
CA GLY A 405 -23.22 35.28 -33.50
C GLY A 405 -24.74 35.37 -33.36
N GLY A 406 -25.25 35.90 -32.23
CA GLY A 406 -26.69 36.01 -31.99
C GLY A 406 -27.39 34.71 -31.60
N HIS A 407 -26.66 33.61 -31.36
CA HIS A 407 -27.21 32.32 -30.93
C HIS A 407 -27.79 32.40 -29.50
N ARG A 408 -28.68 31.47 -29.16
CA ARG A 408 -29.31 31.37 -27.83
C ARG A 408 -28.56 30.36 -26.98
N GLU A 409 -28.35 30.70 -25.73
CA GLU A 409 -27.65 29.84 -24.75
C GLU A 409 -28.22 28.40 -24.67
N ALA A 410 -29.56 28.30 -24.58
CA ALA A 410 -30.22 26.99 -24.47
C ALA A 410 -30.06 26.10 -25.73
N ASP A 411 -30.05 26.73 -26.93
CA ASP A 411 -29.86 25.97 -28.16
C ASP A 411 -28.44 25.50 -28.32
N MET A 412 -27.47 26.31 -27.90
CA MET A 412 -26.02 25.97 -27.91
C MET A 412 -25.70 24.85 -26.91
N LEU A 413 -26.26 24.93 -25.70
CA LEU A 413 -26.09 23.88 -24.72
C LEU A 413 -26.70 22.54 -25.19
N ARG A 414 -27.91 22.58 -25.78
CA ARG A 414 -28.57 21.39 -26.33
C ARG A 414 -27.73 20.77 -27.45
N LEU A 415 -27.18 21.59 -28.34
CA LEU A 415 -26.37 21.12 -29.47
C LEU A 415 -25.04 20.53 -28.97
N ALA A 416 -24.38 21.19 -28.02
CA ALA A 416 -23.16 20.69 -27.39
C ALA A 416 -23.40 19.35 -26.67
N ALA A 417 -24.48 19.24 -25.90
CA ALA A 417 -24.82 18.01 -25.20
C ALA A 417 -25.10 16.85 -26.16
N CYS A 418 -25.77 17.11 -27.30
CA CYS A 418 -26.04 16.13 -28.33
C CYS A 418 -24.75 15.53 -28.93
N LEU A 419 -23.70 16.36 -29.13
CA LEU A 419 -22.43 15.91 -29.66
C LEU A 419 -21.58 15.16 -28.61
N GLU A 420 -21.57 15.68 -27.41
CA GLU A 420 -20.73 15.16 -26.30
C GLU A 420 -21.27 13.86 -25.70
N GLU A 421 -22.56 13.53 -25.85
CA GLU A 421 -23.17 12.31 -25.30
C GLU A 421 -22.54 11.02 -25.86
N HIS A 422 -21.96 11.08 -27.07
CA HIS A 422 -21.37 9.91 -27.73
C HIS A 422 -19.95 9.57 -27.27
N TYR A 423 -19.26 10.50 -26.63
CA TYR A 423 -17.87 10.34 -26.17
C TYR A 423 -17.71 10.80 -24.73
N PRO A 424 -18.19 9.99 -23.77
CA PRO A 424 -18.24 10.39 -22.37
C PRO A 424 -16.83 10.57 -21.78
N HIS A 425 -16.50 11.80 -21.47
CA HIS A 425 -15.37 12.20 -20.64
C HIS A 425 -15.83 13.24 -19.61
N SER A 426 -15.01 13.61 -18.66
CA SER A 426 -15.43 14.44 -17.51
C SER A 426 -16.12 15.75 -17.92
N MET A 427 -15.57 16.47 -18.92
CA MET A 427 -16.16 17.73 -19.42
C MET A 427 -17.43 17.49 -20.23
N ALA A 428 -17.45 16.43 -21.07
CA ALA A 428 -18.64 16.03 -21.82
C ALA A 428 -19.81 15.72 -20.88
N ASN A 429 -19.55 14.94 -19.84
CA ASN A 429 -20.55 14.61 -18.82
C ASN A 429 -21.11 15.86 -18.14
N ALA A 430 -20.27 16.86 -17.84
CA ALA A 430 -20.72 18.14 -17.28
C ALA A 430 -21.71 18.89 -18.19
N VAL A 431 -21.44 18.89 -19.50
CA VAL A 431 -22.31 19.54 -20.51
C VAL A 431 -23.64 18.81 -20.63
N VAL A 432 -23.60 17.47 -20.73
CA VAL A 432 -24.79 16.62 -20.83
C VAL A 432 -25.65 16.70 -19.56
N GLU A 433 -25.02 16.69 -18.38
CA GLU A 433 -25.72 16.79 -17.10
C GLU A 433 -26.38 18.16 -16.91
N GLU A 434 -25.72 19.25 -17.31
CA GLU A 434 -26.29 20.59 -17.28
C GLU A 434 -27.48 20.72 -18.24
N ALA A 435 -27.42 20.14 -19.43
CA ALA A 435 -28.53 20.10 -20.36
C ALA A 435 -29.73 19.32 -19.78
N LYS A 436 -29.49 18.16 -19.17
CA LYS A 436 -30.51 17.39 -18.45
C LYS A 436 -31.12 18.17 -17.29
N ARG A 437 -30.31 18.84 -16.48
CA ARG A 437 -30.76 19.67 -15.35
C ARG A 437 -31.66 20.81 -15.78
N ARG A 438 -31.41 21.41 -16.96
CA ARG A 438 -32.24 22.47 -17.56
C ARG A 438 -33.46 21.91 -18.31
N GLY A 439 -33.64 20.59 -18.36
CA GLY A 439 -34.76 19.96 -19.06
C GLY A 439 -34.69 20.06 -20.59
N LEU A 440 -33.47 20.27 -21.13
CA LEU A 440 -33.25 20.33 -22.58
C LEU A 440 -33.15 18.92 -23.11
N THR A 441 -34.27 18.40 -23.62
CA THR A 441 -34.30 17.13 -24.35
C THR A 441 -33.95 17.36 -25.83
N HIS A 442 -33.26 16.42 -26.46
CA HIS A 442 -32.95 16.44 -27.88
C HIS A 442 -33.32 15.09 -28.49
N GLU A 443 -33.77 15.16 -29.75
CA GLU A 443 -33.79 14.01 -30.64
C GLU A 443 -32.43 14.01 -31.35
N GLU A 444 -31.89 12.82 -31.74
CA GLU A 444 -30.63 12.73 -32.48
C GLU A 444 -30.77 13.37 -33.86
N TYR A 445 -30.22 14.57 -34.07
CA TYR A 445 -30.28 15.33 -35.32
C TYR A 445 -28.98 15.30 -36.14
N HIS A 446 -27.99 14.52 -35.72
CA HIS A 446 -26.69 14.52 -36.39
C HIS A 446 -26.46 13.26 -37.25
N SER A 447 -25.65 13.43 -38.30
CA SER A 447 -25.05 12.34 -39.03
C SER A 447 -23.85 11.77 -38.28
N GLN A 448 -23.10 10.86 -38.89
CA GLN A 448 -21.90 10.25 -38.25
C GLN A 448 -21.02 11.26 -37.52
N VAL A 449 -20.83 11.07 -36.21
CA VAL A 449 -19.93 11.86 -35.36
C VAL A 449 -18.52 11.37 -35.60
N GLN A 450 -17.58 12.26 -35.93
CA GLN A 450 -16.15 11.96 -36.01
C GLN A 450 -15.45 12.50 -34.78
N TYR A 451 -14.87 11.58 -34.01
CA TYR A 451 -14.04 11.93 -32.88
C TYR A 451 -12.57 12.07 -33.32
N VAL A 452 -11.96 13.24 -33.01
CA VAL A 452 -10.54 13.49 -33.21
C VAL A 452 -9.86 13.34 -31.85
N VAL A 453 -9.06 12.27 -31.70
CA VAL A 453 -8.44 11.91 -30.42
C VAL A 453 -7.66 13.10 -29.84
N ALA A 454 -7.93 13.43 -28.59
CA ALA A 454 -7.33 14.51 -27.80
C ALA A 454 -7.64 15.94 -28.28
N HIS A 455 -8.49 16.17 -29.32
CA HIS A 455 -8.73 17.49 -29.90
C HIS A 455 -10.21 17.91 -29.77
N GLY A 456 -11.15 17.07 -30.16
CA GLY A 456 -12.57 17.42 -30.13
C GLY A 456 -13.45 16.54 -31.01
N ILE A 457 -14.65 17.01 -31.25
CA ILE A 457 -15.68 16.31 -32.03
C ILE A 457 -16.09 17.18 -33.23
N SER A 458 -16.22 16.56 -34.41
CA SER A 458 -16.76 17.16 -35.61
C SER A 458 -17.95 16.35 -36.11
N SER A 459 -19.03 17.00 -36.49
CA SER A 459 -20.25 16.36 -37.06
C SER A 459 -21.00 17.28 -38.01
N MET A 460 -21.92 16.71 -38.76
CA MET A 460 -22.87 17.46 -39.59
C MET A 460 -24.26 17.47 -38.95
N VAL A 461 -24.77 18.63 -38.61
CA VAL A 461 -26.10 18.84 -38.03
C VAL A 461 -26.88 19.75 -38.97
N GLU A 462 -28.03 19.31 -39.47
CA GLU A 462 -28.87 20.07 -40.41
C GLU A 462 -28.09 20.66 -41.63
N ASN A 463 -27.19 19.87 -42.21
CA ASN A 463 -26.28 20.25 -43.30
C ASN A 463 -25.22 21.34 -42.92
N LYS A 464 -25.03 21.66 -41.65
CA LYS A 464 -23.99 22.56 -41.19
C LYS A 464 -22.88 21.76 -40.50
N LYS A 465 -21.63 22.14 -40.73
CA LYS A 465 -20.50 21.56 -40.00
C LYS A 465 -20.46 22.11 -38.60
N VAL A 466 -20.59 21.25 -37.61
CA VAL A 466 -20.52 21.62 -36.18
C VAL A 466 -19.29 20.97 -35.57
N ILE A 467 -18.53 21.78 -34.83
CA ILE A 467 -17.29 21.38 -34.20
C ILE A 467 -17.34 21.80 -32.72
N ILE A 468 -16.96 20.88 -31.84
CA ILE A 468 -16.81 21.17 -30.42
C ILE A 468 -15.47 20.65 -29.93
N GLY A 469 -14.70 21.45 -29.20
CA GLY A 469 -13.38 21.04 -28.72
C GLY A 469 -12.54 22.13 -28.08
N SER A 470 -11.24 21.89 -28.01
CA SER A 470 -10.26 22.83 -27.48
C SER A 470 -10.04 24.05 -28.38
N ALA A 471 -9.43 25.12 -27.87
CA ALA A 471 -9.09 26.29 -28.67
C ALA A 471 -8.17 25.94 -29.85
N HIS A 472 -7.16 25.10 -29.63
CA HIS A 472 -6.25 24.63 -30.67
C HIS A 472 -7.00 23.94 -31.80
N PHE A 473 -7.85 22.97 -31.47
CA PHE A 473 -8.64 22.24 -32.46
C PHE A 473 -9.56 23.15 -33.26
N VAL A 474 -10.26 24.05 -32.59
CA VAL A 474 -11.27 24.91 -33.22
C VAL A 474 -10.65 26.01 -34.07
N PHE A 475 -9.62 26.70 -33.58
CA PHE A 475 -9.04 27.86 -34.24
C PHE A 475 -7.83 27.54 -35.11
N GLU A 476 -6.97 26.60 -34.71
CA GLU A 476 -5.74 26.31 -35.46
C GLU A 476 -5.94 25.16 -36.46
N ASP A 477 -6.55 24.03 -36.05
CA ASP A 477 -6.72 22.88 -36.92
C ASP A 477 -7.90 23.09 -37.92
N GLU A 478 -9.03 23.60 -37.43
CA GLU A 478 -10.26 23.72 -38.18
C GLU A 478 -10.48 25.15 -38.72
N GLY A 479 -9.65 26.10 -38.34
CA GLY A 479 -9.62 27.48 -38.87
C GLY A 479 -10.87 28.29 -38.62
N CYS A 480 -11.60 28.02 -37.55
CA CYS A 480 -12.78 28.76 -37.18
C CYS A 480 -12.40 30.17 -36.71
N HIS A 481 -13.34 31.13 -36.85
CA HIS A 481 -13.09 32.53 -36.46
C HIS A 481 -14.18 33.05 -35.53
N ILE A 482 -13.83 34.13 -34.81
CA ILE A 482 -14.76 34.83 -33.93
C ILE A 482 -15.62 35.77 -34.79
N PRO A 483 -16.96 35.84 -34.57
CA PRO A 483 -17.86 36.70 -35.32
C PRO A 483 -17.40 38.19 -35.24
N GLU A 484 -17.58 38.92 -36.33
CA GLU A 484 -17.19 40.32 -36.41
C GLU A 484 -17.83 41.17 -35.29
N GLY A 485 -17.02 41.95 -34.58
CA GLY A 485 -17.48 42.83 -33.49
C GLY A 485 -17.64 42.12 -32.11
N GLU A 486 -17.38 40.83 -31.98
CA GLU A 486 -17.52 40.11 -30.71
C GLU A 486 -16.17 39.77 -30.04
N GLN A 487 -15.05 40.33 -30.52
CA GLN A 487 -13.72 40.09 -29.96
C GLN A 487 -13.61 40.50 -28.47
N GLU A 488 -14.18 41.68 -28.10
CA GLU A 488 -14.19 42.11 -26.70
C GLU A 488 -14.90 41.13 -25.76
N LYS A 489 -15.97 40.50 -26.26
CA LYS A 489 -16.72 39.48 -25.51
C LYS A 489 -15.91 38.18 -25.32
N TYR A 490 -15.13 37.80 -26.32
CA TYR A 490 -14.21 36.68 -26.25
C TYR A 490 -13.08 36.95 -25.25
N ASP A 491 -12.48 38.14 -25.31
CA ASP A 491 -11.39 38.54 -24.41
C ASP A 491 -11.85 38.69 -22.96
N ALA A 492 -13.15 38.93 -22.72
CA ALA A 492 -13.77 39.02 -21.41
C ALA A 492 -14.15 37.64 -20.79
N LEU A 493 -13.87 36.53 -21.47
CA LEU A 493 -14.15 35.18 -20.91
C LEU A 493 -13.38 34.99 -19.60
N PRO A 494 -14.02 34.36 -18.58
CA PRO A 494 -13.40 34.15 -17.28
C PRO A 494 -12.16 33.26 -17.37
N ALA A 495 -11.02 33.77 -16.92
CA ALA A 495 -9.75 33.05 -16.96
C ALA A 495 -9.69 31.80 -16.04
N ALA A 496 -10.52 31.81 -15.01
CA ALA A 496 -10.53 30.74 -14.00
C ALA A 496 -11.22 29.43 -14.48
N TYR A 497 -11.86 29.46 -15.67
CA TYR A 497 -12.62 28.33 -16.18
C TYR A 497 -11.91 27.69 -17.38
N SER A 498 -12.05 26.37 -17.52
CA SER A 498 -11.73 25.68 -18.77
C SER A 498 -12.80 25.98 -19.82
N HIS A 499 -12.38 26.22 -21.06
CA HIS A 499 -13.29 26.62 -22.14
C HIS A 499 -13.43 25.50 -23.15
N LEU A 500 -14.68 25.15 -23.46
CA LEU A 500 -15.05 24.26 -24.54
C LEU A 500 -15.72 25.09 -25.64
N TYR A 501 -15.14 25.10 -26.84
CA TYR A 501 -15.55 25.95 -27.95
C TYR A 501 -16.46 25.20 -28.89
N LEU A 502 -17.62 25.79 -29.20
CA LEU A 502 -18.61 25.27 -30.15
C LEU A 502 -18.65 26.18 -31.36
N CYS A 503 -18.37 25.63 -32.55
CA CYS A 503 -18.41 26.37 -33.81
C CYS A 503 -19.42 25.73 -34.79
N ILE A 504 -20.03 26.59 -35.59
CA ILE A 504 -20.97 26.23 -36.63
C ILE A 504 -20.53 26.85 -37.97
N ASP A 505 -20.32 26.07 -39.02
CA ASP A 505 -19.87 26.50 -40.35
C ASP A 505 -18.64 27.45 -40.33
N GLY A 506 -17.69 27.19 -39.40
CA GLY A 506 -16.45 27.95 -39.31
C GLY A 506 -16.53 29.22 -38.46
N GLU A 507 -17.70 29.52 -37.86
CA GLU A 507 -17.84 30.64 -36.93
C GLU A 507 -18.05 30.17 -35.48
N LEU A 508 -17.46 30.85 -34.51
CA LEU A 508 -17.69 30.60 -33.11
C LEU A 508 -19.14 30.89 -32.72
N ALA A 509 -19.86 29.84 -32.29
CA ALA A 509 -21.28 29.94 -31.94
C ALA A 509 -21.49 30.04 -30.41
N ALA A 510 -20.65 29.38 -29.62
CA ALA A 510 -20.67 29.52 -28.15
C ALA A 510 -19.34 29.07 -27.50
N VAL A 511 -19.09 29.60 -26.30
CA VAL A 511 -18.06 29.09 -25.39
C VAL A 511 -18.75 28.59 -24.13
N ILE A 512 -18.53 27.32 -23.82
CA ILE A 512 -19.01 26.71 -22.58
C ILE A 512 -17.88 26.78 -21.56
N CYS A 513 -18.08 27.56 -20.52
CA CYS A 513 -17.12 27.73 -19.44
C CYS A 513 -17.37 26.64 -18.38
N ILE A 514 -16.39 25.79 -18.18
CA ILE A 514 -16.46 24.65 -17.29
C ILE A 514 -15.55 24.91 -16.08
N HIS A 515 -16.12 24.79 -14.91
CA HIS A 515 -15.42 24.92 -13.64
C HIS A 515 -15.23 23.55 -13.00
N ASP A 516 -13.97 23.17 -12.76
CA ASP A 516 -13.63 22.02 -11.96
C ASP A 516 -13.18 22.51 -10.58
N PRO A 517 -14.02 22.35 -9.54
CA PRO A 517 -13.76 22.97 -8.25
C PRO A 517 -12.51 22.41 -7.58
N LEU A 518 -11.66 23.31 -7.12
CA LEU A 518 -10.51 22.96 -6.28
C LEU A 518 -10.97 22.28 -4.98
N ARG A 519 -10.17 21.38 -4.49
CA ARG A 519 -10.37 20.82 -3.15
C ARG A 519 -10.20 21.94 -2.12
N ARG A 520 -11.06 21.95 -1.13
CA ARG A 520 -11.09 23.02 -0.11
C ARG A 520 -9.80 23.13 0.66
N GLU A 521 -9.15 21.99 0.88
CA GLU A 521 -7.91 21.84 1.61
C GLU A 521 -6.65 22.05 0.75
N ALA A 522 -6.76 22.19 -0.58
CA ALA A 522 -5.60 22.16 -1.50
C ALA A 522 -4.54 23.21 -1.12
N LYS A 523 -4.95 24.45 -0.84
CA LYS A 523 -4.05 25.51 -0.43
C LYS A 523 -3.34 25.22 0.89
N ASP A 524 -4.09 24.76 1.89
CA ASP A 524 -3.54 24.48 3.22
C ASP A 524 -2.64 23.24 3.18
N ALA A 525 -2.98 22.23 2.36
CA ALA A 525 -2.16 21.07 2.14
C ALA A 525 -0.83 21.41 1.45
N VAL A 526 -0.84 22.25 0.41
CA VAL A 526 0.39 22.71 -0.25
C VAL A 526 1.28 23.47 0.73
N LYS A 527 0.71 24.35 1.55
CA LYS A 527 1.45 25.04 2.61
C LYS A 527 2.07 24.05 3.60
N ALA A 528 1.31 23.04 4.06
CA ALA A 528 1.80 22.05 4.99
C ALA A 528 2.90 21.15 4.37
N LEU A 529 2.84 20.91 3.05
CA LEU A 529 3.91 20.20 2.33
C LEU A 529 5.21 21.03 2.31
N HIS A 530 5.16 22.34 2.08
CA HIS A 530 6.33 23.20 2.23
C HIS A 530 6.90 23.15 3.67
N GLU A 531 6.03 23.25 4.68
CA GLU A 531 6.43 23.14 6.07
C GLU A 531 7.07 21.77 6.42
N SER A 532 6.71 20.73 5.68
CA SER A 532 7.30 19.37 5.80
C SER A 532 8.57 19.15 4.96
N GLY A 533 9.13 20.22 4.34
CA GLY A 533 10.44 20.20 3.71
C GLY A 533 10.46 20.02 2.19
N PHE A 534 9.31 20.04 1.50
CA PHE A 534 9.30 20.17 0.04
C PHE A 534 9.70 21.59 -0.34
N THR A 535 10.79 21.71 -1.12
CA THR A 535 11.32 23.01 -1.56
C THR A 535 10.77 23.45 -2.90
N ASN A 536 10.14 22.53 -3.64
CA ASN A 536 9.61 22.79 -4.97
C ASN A 536 8.28 22.05 -5.17
N VAL A 537 7.18 22.78 -5.12
CA VAL A 537 5.82 22.26 -5.37
C VAL A 537 5.38 22.73 -6.75
N VAL A 538 5.19 21.80 -7.67
CA VAL A 538 4.93 22.05 -9.10
C VAL A 538 3.53 21.57 -9.45
N MET A 539 2.80 22.34 -10.25
CA MET A 539 1.55 21.90 -10.86
C MET A 539 1.71 21.73 -12.36
N MET A 540 1.23 20.62 -12.90
CA MET A 540 1.17 20.35 -14.33
C MET A 540 -0.28 20.12 -14.78
N THR A 541 -0.65 20.65 -15.94
CA THR A 541 -2.01 20.53 -16.47
C THR A 541 -2.04 20.63 -17.98
N GLY A 542 -2.98 19.93 -18.62
CA GLY A 542 -3.30 20.13 -20.03
C GLY A 542 -4.14 21.38 -20.34
N ASP A 543 -4.58 22.11 -19.31
CA ASP A 543 -5.34 23.35 -19.49
C ASP A 543 -4.49 24.45 -20.11
N ASN A 544 -5.17 25.45 -20.69
CA ASN A 544 -4.50 26.64 -21.19
C ASN A 544 -3.76 27.40 -20.09
N ARG A 545 -2.72 28.12 -20.47
CA ARG A 545 -1.83 28.85 -19.57
C ARG A 545 -2.57 29.79 -18.61
N ARG A 546 -3.58 30.52 -19.10
CA ARG A 546 -4.32 31.51 -18.32
C ARG A 546 -5.08 30.86 -17.15
N THR A 547 -5.75 29.75 -17.41
CA THR A 547 -6.45 28.97 -16.38
C THR A 547 -5.48 28.35 -15.39
N ALA A 548 -4.37 27.79 -15.88
CA ALA A 548 -3.36 27.15 -15.06
C ALA A 548 -2.71 28.15 -14.08
N GLU A 549 -2.33 29.33 -14.55
CA GLU A 549 -1.74 30.38 -13.71
C GLU A 549 -2.72 30.89 -12.63
N SER A 550 -4.02 31.01 -12.97
CA SER A 550 -5.05 31.37 -12.00
C SER A 550 -5.18 30.34 -10.86
N VAL A 551 -5.22 29.09 -11.21
CA VAL A 551 -5.29 27.99 -10.21
C VAL A 551 -4.00 27.91 -9.38
N ALA A 552 -2.84 28.03 -10.02
CA ALA A 552 -1.54 28.01 -9.36
C ALA A 552 -1.41 29.12 -8.29
N ALA A 553 -1.87 30.33 -8.62
CA ALA A 553 -1.88 31.46 -7.69
C ALA A 553 -2.83 31.23 -6.50
N GLU A 554 -3.98 30.58 -6.73
CA GLU A 554 -4.95 30.26 -5.68
C GLU A 554 -4.42 29.18 -4.72
N VAL A 555 -3.81 28.11 -5.25
CA VAL A 555 -3.28 26.99 -4.47
C VAL A 555 -1.95 27.33 -3.81
N GLY A 556 -1.12 28.18 -4.44
CA GLY A 556 0.15 28.63 -3.90
C GLY A 556 1.32 27.68 -4.23
N VAL A 557 1.32 27.10 -5.42
CA VAL A 557 2.44 26.28 -5.93
C VAL A 557 3.59 27.17 -6.43
N ASP A 558 4.83 26.66 -6.46
CA ASP A 558 6.03 27.41 -6.84
C ASP A 558 6.18 27.56 -8.36
N ALA A 559 5.74 26.55 -9.11
CA ALA A 559 5.81 26.55 -10.56
C ALA A 559 4.59 25.90 -11.20
N VAL A 560 4.22 26.37 -12.39
CA VAL A 560 3.11 25.83 -13.17
C VAL A 560 3.52 25.59 -14.61
N TYR A 561 3.14 24.43 -15.14
CA TYR A 561 3.31 24.06 -16.54
C TYR A 561 1.93 23.77 -17.14
N ALA A 562 1.55 24.58 -18.10
CA ALA A 562 0.27 24.51 -18.80
C ALA A 562 0.44 23.85 -20.17
N GLU A 563 -0.67 23.34 -20.73
CA GLU A 563 -0.72 22.74 -22.07
C GLU A 563 0.24 21.56 -22.23
N VAL A 564 0.40 20.76 -21.15
CA VAL A 564 1.38 19.68 -21.05
C VAL A 564 0.71 18.34 -21.42
N LEU A 565 1.32 17.62 -22.33
CA LEU A 565 0.90 16.24 -22.65
C LEU A 565 1.44 15.24 -21.60
N PRO A 566 0.85 14.05 -21.48
CA PRO A 566 1.31 13.03 -20.54
C PRO A 566 2.81 12.68 -20.68
N GLU A 567 3.31 12.65 -21.91
CA GLU A 567 4.72 12.38 -22.22
C GLU A 567 5.66 13.50 -21.75
N ASP A 568 5.23 14.74 -21.83
CA ASP A 568 6.01 15.89 -21.39
C ASP A 568 6.13 15.92 -19.85
N LYS A 569 5.10 15.47 -19.13
CA LYS A 569 5.16 15.31 -17.67
C LYS A 569 6.27 14.35 -17.27
N ALA A 570 6.38 13.19 -17.94
CA ALA A 570 7.44 12.22 -17.69
C ALA A 570 8.83 12.78 -18.05
N ALA A 571 8.94 13.54 -19.15
CA ALA A 571 10.19 14.18 -19.57
C ALA A 571 10.65 15.24 -18.53
N PHE A 572 9.73 16.04 -17.98
CA PHE A 572 10.05 16.98 -16.91
C PHE A 572 10.60 16.28 -15.67
N ILE A 573 9.91 15.22 -15.20
CA ILE A 573 10.36 14.45 -14.03
C ILE A 573 11.77 13.93 -14.25
N ARG A 574 12.05 13.38 -15.43
CA ARG A 574 13.40 12.88 -15.78
C ARG A 574 14.45 13.99 -15.72
N GLN A 575 14.14 15.18 -16.23
CA GLN A 575 15.04 16.32 -16.18
C GLN A 575 15.34 16.78 -14.75
N GLU A 576 14.33 16.81 -13.88
CA GLU A 576 14.53 17.17 -12.47
C GLU A 576 15.41 16.12 -11.74
N LYS A 577 15.18 14.83 -12.01
CA LYS A 577 16.02 13.74 -11.48
C LYS A 577 17.47 13.85 -11.98
N GLU A 578 17.69 14.20 -13.24
CA GLU A 578 19.05 14.44 -13.80
C GLU A 578 19.77 15.62 -13.12
N LYS A 579 19.03 16.60 -12.63
CA LYS A 579 19.56 17.71 -11.81
C LYS A 579 19.90 17.28 -10.37
N GLY A 580 19.53 16.07 -9.97
CA GLY A 580 19.78 15.50 -8.64
C GLY A 580 18.64 15.67 -7.64
N HIS A 581 17.47 16.12 -8.07
CA HIS A 581 16.28 16.20 -7.25
C HIS A 581 15.65 14.82 -7.04
N THR A 582 15.02 14.63 -5.88
CA THR A 582 14.17 13.45 -5.62
C THR A 582 12.72 13.87 -5.82
N VAL A 583 12.10 13.32 -6.85
CA VAL A 583 10.81 13.78 -7.35
C VAL A 583 9.68 12.80 -7.04
N ILE A 584 8.60 13.32 -6.47
CA ILE A 584 7.34 12.60 -6.31
C ILE A 584 6.34 13.14 -7.31
N MET A 585 5.61 12.25 -7.99
CA MET A 585 4.47 12.60 -8.83
C MET A 585 3.17 12.20 -8.15
N VAL A 586 2.21 13.11 -8.11
CA VAL A 586 0.87 12.89 -7.55
C VAL A 586 -0.16 13.11 -8.65
N GLY A 587 -0.97 12.10 -8.95
CA GLY A 587 -1.96 12.13 -10.03
C GLY A 587 -3.17 11.24 -9.76
N ASP A 588 -4.11 11.20 -10.71
CA ASP A 588 -5.29 10.31 -10.65
C ASP A 588 -5.00 8.89 -11.17
N GLY A 589 -3.87 8.70 -11.83
CA GLY A 589 -3.34 7.41 -12.29
C GLY A 589 -3.84 6.94 -13.65
N VAL A 590 -4.83 7.57 -14.26
CA VAL A 590 -5.34 7.16 -15.58
C VAL A 590 -4.49 7.78 -16.70
N ASN A 591 -4.35 9.11 -16.67
CA ASN A 591 -3.62 9.86 -17.70
C ASN A 591 -2.14 10.06 -17.37
N ASP A 592 -1.76 9.93 -16.10
CA ASP A 592 -0.43 10.24 -15.59
C ASP A 592 0.50 9.04 -15.44
N SER A 593 0.09 7.87 -15.97
CA SER A 593 0.85 6.62 -15.85
C SER A 593 2.33 6.72 -16.21
N PRO A 594 2.72 7.39 -17.32
CA PRO A 594 4.13 7.56 -17.66
C PRO A 594 4.89 8.40 -16.63
N ALA A 595 4.27 9.47 -16.12
CA ALA A 595 4.85 10.37 -15.14
C ALA A 595 4.98 9.72 -13.76
N LEU A 596 3.95 8.97 -13.34
CA LEU A 596 3.96 8.21 -12.09
C LEU A 596 5.08 7.16 -12.09
N SER A 597 5.28 6.47 -13.22
CA SER A 597 6.34 5.45 -13.34
C SER A 597 7.74 6.03 -13.42
N GLU A 598 7.93 7.25 -13.93
CA GLU A 598 9.23 7.92 -14.05
C GLU A 598 9.69 8.51 -12.72
N ALA A 599 8.79 8.88 -11.82
CA ALA A 599 9.07 9.49 -10.52
C ALA A 599 9.85 8.51 -9.59
N ASP A 600 10.50 9.06 -8.55
CA ASP A 600 11.12 8.24 -7.50
C ASP A 600 10.05 7.54 -6.64
N ALA A 601 8.87 8.17 -6.50
CA ALA A 601 7.65 7.55 -6.05
C ALA A 601 6.44 8.16 -6.76
N GLY A 602 5.65 7.34 -7.44
CA GLY A 602 4.37 7.72 -8.03
C GLY A 602 3.24 7.50 -7.03
N ILE A 603 2.47 8.55 -6.75
CA ILE A 603 1.35 8.52 -5.79
C ILE A 603 0.04 8.74 -6.55
N ALA A 604 -0.86 7.77 -6.46
CA ALA A 604 -2.22 7.94 -6.97
C ALA A 604 -3.19 8.33 -5.85
N ILE A 605 -3.91 9.44 -6.06
CA ILE A 605 -5.04 9.81 -5.21
C ILE A 605 -6.30 9.32 -5.91
N SER A 606 -6.90 8.26 -5.39
CA SER A 606 -8.08 7.68 -6.02
C SER A 606 -9.01 7.01 -5.04
N THR A 607 -10.24 7.45 -5.05
CA THR A 607 -11.36 6.79 -4.37
C THR A 607 -12.01 5.69 -5.21
N GLY A 608 -11.67 5.54 -6.51
CA GLY A 608 -12.40 4.65 -7.40
C GLY A 608 -11.63 3.89 -8.48
N ALA A 609 -10.57 4.44 -9.07
CA ALA A 609 -9.93 3.81 -10.23
C ALA A 609 -8.94 2.71 -9.82
N ALA A 610 -9.26 1.46 -10.14
CA ALA A 610 -8.40 0.31 -9.85
C ALA A 610 -7.09 0.33 -10.66
N ILE A 611 -7.10 0.93 -11.85
CA ILE A 611 -5.91 1.12 -12.71
C ILE A 611 -4.87 1.99 -12.01
N ALA A 612 -5.29 3.06 -11.33
CA ALA A 612 -4.39 3.92 -10.58
C ALA A 612 -3.61 3.16 -9.49
N ARG A 613 -4.28 2.21 -8.83
CA ARG A 613 -3.66 1.36 -7.78
C ARG A 613 -2.64 0.39 -8.35
N GLU A 614 -2.83 -0.07 -9.60
CA GLU A 614 -1.91 -1.01 -10.25
C GLU A 614 -0.61 -0.33 -10.66
N ILE A 615 -0.69 0.89 -11.17
CA ILE A 615 0.44 1.63 -11.75
C ILE A 615 1.25 2.37 -10.69
N ALA A 616 0.58 3.07 -9.76
CA ALA A 616 1.25 3.87 -8.75
C ALA A 616 1.98 3.02 -7.70
N ASP A 617 3.09 3.53 -7.20
CA ASP A 617 3.89 2.93 -6.13
C ASP A 617 3.23 3.08 -4.76
N ILE A 618 2.50 4.17 -4.59
CA ILE A 618 1.74 4.51 -3.39
C ILE A 618 0.34 4.93 -3.82
N THR A 619 -0.67 4.44 -3.11
CA THR A 619 -2.07 4.82 -3.35
C THR A 619 -2.66 5.42 -2.09
N VAL A 620 -3.24 6.62 -2.21
CA VAL A 620 -4.00 7.29 -1.16
C VAL A 620 -5.48 7.12 -1.46
N ALA A 621 -6.15 6.26 -0.70
CA ALA A 621 -7.58 5.99 -0.85
C ALA A 621 -8.43 6.92 0.03
N SER A 622 -8.06 8.19 0.08
CA SER A 622 -8.74 9.27 0.81
C SER A 622 -8.98 10.44 -0.13
N GLU A 623 -10.01 11.20 0.14
CA GLU A 623 -10.26 12.47 -0.56
C GLU A 623 -9.48 13.63 0.06
N ASP A 624 -8.79 13.41 1.18
CA ASP A 624 -8.05 14.45 1.91
C ASP A 624 -6.57 14.48 1.47
N LEU A 625 -6.13 15.63 0.98
CA LEU A 625 -4.74 15.88 0.58
C LEU A 625 -3.77 15.90 1.77
N PHE A 626 -4.25 16.09 3.00
CA PHE A 626 -3.40 16.05 4.20
C PHE A 626 -2.79 14.68 4.45
N GLU A 627 -3.35 13.62 3.84
CA GLU A 627 -2.73 12.29 3.90
C GLU A 627 -1.35 12.25 3.21
N LEU A 628 -1.05 13.16 2.28
CA LEU A 628 0.31 13.31 1.73
C LEU A 628 1.28 13.86 2.78
N VAL A 629 0.82 14.77 3.62
CA VAL A 629 1.62 15.30 4.74
C VAL A 629 1.84 14.21 5.80
N THR A 630 0.81 13.43 6.09
CA THR A 630 0.89 12.26 6.98
C THR A 630 1.89 11.25 6.44
N LEU A 631 1.84 10.93 5.14
CA LEU A 631 2.79 10.05 4.47
C LEU A 631 4.24 10.56 4.59
N ARG A 632 4.45 11.86 4.41
CA ARG A 632 5.76 12.49 4.56
C ARG A 632 6.30 12.32 5.97
N LYS A 633 5.53 12.71 6.99
CA LYS A 633 5.88 12.58 8.41
C LYS A 633 6.19 11.14 8.80
N LEU A 634 5.37 10.20 8.35
CA LEU A 634 5.57 8.77 8.61
C LEU A 634 6.84 8.26 7.96
N SER A 635 7.15 8.68 6.75
CA SER A 635 8.37 8.32 6.02
C SER A 635 9.62 8.86 6.71
N GLU A 636 9.60 10.09 7.20
CA GLU A 636 10.69 10.69 7.97
C GLU A 636 10.89 9.98 9.32
N ALA A 637 9.80 9.71 10.05
CA ALA A 637 9.84 8.97 11.31
C ALA A 637 10.40 7.55 11.14
N LEU A 638 10.09 6.89 10.02
CA LEU A 638 10.70 5.61 9.63
C LEU A 638 12.22 5.73 9.48
N MET A 639 12.68 6.72 8.73
CA MET A 639 14.12 6.92 8.51
C MET A 639 14.85 7.23 9.81
N ASP A 640 14.28 8.03 10.69
CA ASP A 640 14.83 8.33 12.02
C ASP A 640 14.88 7.09 12.92
N ARG A 641 13.83 6.25 12.87
CA ARG A 641 13.80 4.97 13.58
C ARG A 641 14.88 4.01 13.08
N ILE A 642 15.08 3.91 11.78
CA ILE A 642 16.14 3.11 11.16
C ILE A 642 17.51 3.60 11.61
N HIS A 643 17.78 4.89 11.52
CA HIS A 643 19.04 5.49 11.95
C HIS A 643 19.28 5.35 13.46
N GLY A 644 18.24 5.52 14.26
CA GLY A 644 18.29 5.33 15.71
C GLY A 644 18.60 3.88 16.09
N SER A 645 17.92 2.93 15.47
CA SER A 645 18.17 1.49 15.66
C SER A 645 19.60 1.12 15.27
N TYR A 646 20.09 1.62 14.13
CA TYR A 646 21.46 1.40 13.68
C TYR A 646 22.49 1.90 14.70
N ARG A 647 22.36 3.14 15.18
CA ARG A 647 23.27 3.72 16.18
C ARG A 647 23.27 2.92 17.48
N PHE A 648 22.10 2.51 17.94
CA PHE A 648 21.97 1.70 19.16
C PHE A 648 22.63 0.33 19.00
N ILE A 649 22.37 -0.40 17.90
CA ILE A 649 22.95 -1.72 17.61
C ILE A 649 24.48 -1.63 17.62
N VAL A 650 25.04 -0.66 16.92
CA VAL A 650 26.50 -0.50 16.84
C VAL A 650 27.09 -0.18 18.20
N ALA A 651 26.54 0.79 18.92
CA ALA A 651 27.07 1.20 20.23
C ALA A 651 26.96 0.08 21.29
N PHE A 652 25.80 -0.59 21.32
CA PHE A 652 25.55 -1.66 22.29
C PHE A 652 26.44 -2.88 22.04
N ASN A 653 26.57 -3.32 20.79
CA ASN A 653 27.39 -4.47 20.43
C ASN A 653 28.88 -4.19 20.64
N LEU A 654 29.38 -2.99 20.31
CA LEU A 654 30.74 -2.59 20.63
C LEU A 654 31.00 -2.61 22.15
N SER A 655 30.03 -2.17 22.96
CA SER A 655 30.12 -2.23 24.41
C SER A 655 30.21 -3.68 24.94
N LEU A 656 29.39 -4.59 24.40
CA LEU A 656 29.42 -6.01 24.72
C LEU A 656 30.78 -6.64 24.36
N ILE A 657 31.33 -6.32 23.20
CA ILE A 657 32.64 -6.78 22.76
C ILE A 657 33.73 -6.27 23.74
N ALA A 658 33.72 -4.98 24.06
CA ALA A 658 34.70 -4.39 24.96
C ALA A 658 34.68 -5.04 26.37
N LEU A 659 33.47 -5.24 26.92
CA LEU A 659 33.30 -5.91 28.22
C LEU A 659 33.69 -7.40 28.16
N GLY A 660 33.45 -8.07 27.04
CA GLY A 660 33.88 -9.46 26.83
C GLY A 660 35.42 -9.59 26.75
N VAL A 661 36.08 -8.71 26.00
CA VAL A 661 37.56 -8.65 25.89
C VAL A 661 38.21 -8.28 27.23
N ALA A 662 37.58 -7.39 27.97
CA ALA A 662 38.01 -7.05 29.34
C ALA A 662 37.84 -8.24 30.33
N GLY A 663 37.09 -9.29 29.94
CA GLY A 663 36.84 -10.46 30.79
C GLY A 663 35.74 -10.24 31.84
N VAL A 664 34.96 -9.16 31.71
CA VAL A 664 33.82 -8.84 32.60
C VAL A 664 32.61 -9.72 32.26
N LEU A 665 32.35 -9.95 30.95
CA LEU A 665 31.22 -10.73 30.49
C LEU A 665 31.67 -12.05 29.88
N PRO A 666 31.14 -13.20 30.35
CA PRO A 666 31.31 -14.49 29.70
C PRO A 666 30.61 -14.53 28.34
N PRO A 667 31.08 -15.35 27.34
CA PRO A 667 30.50 -15.42 26.01
C PRO A 667 28.99 -15.71 25.98
N ALA A 668 28.50 -16.61 26.84
CA ALA A 668 27.09 -16.93 26.95
C ALA A 668 26.21 -15.76 27.40
N ILE A 669 26.73 -14.94 28.33
CA ILE A 669 26.01 -13.74 28.80
C ILE A 669 26.02 -12.66 27.72
N SER A 670 27.15 -12.47 27.01
CA SER A 670 27.22 -11.55 25.86
C SER A 670 26.21 -11.95 24.77
N ALA A 671 26.12 -13.23 24.43
CA ALA A 671 25.14 -13.73 23.48
C ALA A 671 23.69 -13.55 23.96
N LEU A 672 23.41 -13.78 25.25
CA LEU A 672 22.07 -13.55 25.81
C LEU A 672 21.68 -12.08 25.75
N LEU A 673 22.54 -11.18 26.15
CA LEU A 673 22.30 -9.73 26.09
C LEU A 673 22.14 -9.23 24.66
N HIS A 674 22.95 -9.74 23.73
CA HIS A 674 22.83 -9.47 22.31
C HIS A 674 21.46 -9.89 21.77
N ASN A 675 21.03 -11.14 21.99
CA ASN A 675 19.73 -11.64 21.55
C ASN A 675 18.55 -10.87 22.18
N THR A 676 18.67 -10.53 23.47
CA THR A 676 17.66 -9.72 24.18
C THR A 676 17.55 -8.32 23.59
N SER A 677 18.68 -7.68 23.26
CA SER A 677 18.68 -6.36 22.63
C SER A 677 18.09 -6.41 21.22
N THR A 678 18.41 -7.45 20.45
CA THR A 678 17.84 -7.67 19.10
C THR A 678 16.32 -7.84 19.15
N LEU A 679 15.82 -8.64 20.10
CA LEU A 679 14.38 -8.77 20.33
C LEU A 679 13.75 -7.44 20.76
N GLY A 680 14.39 -6.72 21.69
CA GLY A 680 13.90 -5.42 22.17
C GLY A 680 13.79 -4.38 21.04
N ILE A 681 14.78 -4.35 20.14
CA ILE A 681 14.75 -3.48 18.94
C ILE A 681 13.63 -3.95 17.97
N GLY A 682 13.51 -5.26 17.74
CA GLY A 682 12.44 -5.80 16.92
C GLY A 682 11.06 -5.41 17.44
N LEU A 683 10.81 -5.58 18.73
CA LEU A 683 9.55 -5.18 19.37
C LEU A 683 9.31 -3.67 19.30
N LYS A 684 10.36 -2.85 19.54
CA LYS A 684 10.26 -1.39 19.35
C LYS A 684 9.91 -1.03 17.92
N ASN A 685 10.50 -1.69 16.93
CA ASN A 685 10.25 -1.41 15.52
C ASN A 685 8.87 -1.87 15.04
N MET A 686 8.17 -2.71 15.82
CA MET A 686 6.78 -3.08 15.59
C MET A 686 5.76 -2.05 16.09
N THR A 687 6.17 -1.11 16.93
CA THR A 687 5.28 -0.05 17.43
C THR A 687 5.05 1.02 16.36
N ASP A 688 3.97 1.75 16.49
CA ASP A 688 3.63 2.84 15.60
C ASP A 688 4.71 3.94 15.62
N LEU A 689 4.86 4.63 14.50
CA LEU A 689 5.90 5.62 14.25
C LEU A 689 5.46 7.02 14.66
N LEU A 690 4.20 7.33 14.34
CA LEU A 690 3.57 8.58 14.73
C LEU A 690 2.93 8.39 16.11
N GLU A 691 3.13 9.37 16.99
CA GLU A 691 2.39 9.42 18.25
C GLU A 691 0.92 9.74 17.93
N GLU A 692 -0.01 8.91 18.40
CA GLU A 692 -1.42 9.29 18.38
C GLU A 692 -1.55 10.57 19.23
N HIS A 693 -1.79 11.70 18.60
CA HIS A 693 -2.30 12.85 19.33
C HIS A 693 -3.71 12.49 19.82
N GLU A 694 -3.82 12.01 21.05
CA GLU A 694 -5.09 12.03 21.79
C GLU A 694 -5.57 13.47 21.84
N GLY A 695 -6.54 13.81 21.01
CA GLY A 695 -7.31 15.05 21.15
C GLY A 695 -7.31 15.99 19.96
N ALA A 696 -8.23 15.80 19.02
CA ALA A 696 -8.96 16.87 18.36
C ALA A 696 -10.39 16.42 18.13
#